data_e5616593d56c847f9ae96dc90d7b6c7c
#
_entry.id   e5616593d56c847f9ae96dc90d7b6c7c
#
_cell.length_a   1.000
_cell.length_b   1.000
_cell.length_c   1.000
_cell.angle_alpha   90.00
_cell.angle_beta   90.00
_cell.angle_gamma   90.00
#
_symmetry.space_group_name_H-M   'P 1'
#
loop_
_entity.id
_entity.type
_entity.pdbx_description
1 polymer ?
#
loop_
_entity_poly.entity_id
_entity_poly.type
_entity_poly.pdbx_seq_one_letter_code
_entity_poly.pdbx_strand_id
1 'polypeptide(L)'
;MKWRLAAAVVFLLAVCGTAAWFFLRVAPLPQAEILSGDTPTSLAPSETVADPRLSVHAPANAKPGTALAGDAACAVCHAEIATRYRGHAMAQSMGRPGVLPSVEKMDAASRNPFDAVGLIHEVRAKDGKIEHAVSAPPGSAGGICGIESVSWVLGSGKRGRSYLVGEGRLYQSPLSWFSGKGIWDLSPGFHAERQFTRAIVGSCLFCHANQPEQVPGTLNSFRMDGLQGIGCERCHGAGSDHVARWQDHSPSFTSDKGKPDNTIVNPARLPAEARDSICQQCHLQGIQRTDRRGRHQDEFRPGLNLADFWSVAFLSAGDDSRQKVVGQVEQMESSKCYQASAGRLSCFSCHDPHGEPNADKKGVFYRQKCMTCHEPAKGGRDCTEVQATRATKGDRCAECHMTKVGNTDIVHASITDHRTLRKPDSMPPSKGPSLRGPDGLFLFRNGQGIPQADRDRATGLAMVRLGRTMPAPGKKQFLERGQPLVEAAFQAHSDDIPVGMELVALWRSQGKTEESLSLARALKLREPEDETVLAELVQSAIAAERHELAIDEAKKLWSANPKANDWGMLLAEAQSAAGQWDEALATATQITQLHPFLARPRMMAIEALTRLRRDTEARAAFDVLLAMRLPEREGLIGWFHAMKRGR
;
A
#
# COMPACT_ATOMS: atom_id res chain seq x y z
N MET A 1 -23.96 -2.72 50.64
CA MET A 1 -22.63 -2.19 50.23
C MET A 1 -21.45 -3.04 50.66
N LYS A 2 -21.52 -3.87 51.69
CA LYS A 2 -20.40 -4.74 52.18
C LYS A 2 -20.19 -6.01 51.36
N TRP A 3 -21.16 -6.50 50.60
CA TRP A 3 -21.01 -7.72 49.76
C TRP A 3 -20.38 -7.50 48.40
N ARG A 4 -20.32 -6.28 47.88
CA ARG A 4 -19.67 -5.98 46.60
C ARG A 4 -18.16 -5.78 46.72
N LEU A 5 -17.67 -5.39 47.92
CA LEU A 5 -16.22 -5.31 48.16
C LEU A 5 -15.56 -6.70 48.35
N ALA A 6 -16.25 -7.65 48.97
CA ALA A 6 -15.77 -8.99 49.17
C ALA A 6 -15.60 -9.77 47.84
N ALA A 7 -16.51 -9.59 46.89
CA ALA A 7 -16.44 -10.22 45.57
C ALA A 7 -15.28 -9.68 44.72
N ALA A 8 -14.95 -8.40 44.83
CA ALA A 8 -13.83 -7.79 44.10
C ALA A 8 -12.47 -8.23 44.62
N VAL A 9 -12.32 -8.44 45.93
CA VAL A 9 -11.06 -8.91 46.54
C VAL A 9 -10.82 -10.39 46.22
N VAL A 10 -11.87 -11.23 46.19
CA VAL A 10 -11.74 -12.65 45.82
C VAL A 10 -11.42 -12.80 44.32
N PHE A 11 -11.95 -11.94 43.46
CA PHE A 11 -11.63 -11.93 42.03
C PHE A 11 -10.19 -11.49 41.75
N LEU A 12 -9.67 -10.50 42.46
CA LEU A 12 -8.27 -10.05 42.35
C LEU A 12 -7.28 -11.09 42.87
N LEU A 13 -7.60 -11.82 43.95
CA LEU A 13 -6.74 -12.89 44.47
C LEU A 13 -6.77 -14.15 43.59
N ALA A 14 -7.88 -14.45 42.92
CA ALA A 14 -7.96 -15.54 41.95
C ALA A 14 -7.19 -15.25 40.66
N VAL A 15 -7.17 -14.02 40.17
CA VAL A 15 -6.40 -13.62 38.98
C VAL A 15 -4.89 -13.57 39.26
N CYS A 16 -4.48 -13.11 40.44
CA CYS A 16 -3.05 -13.14 40.85
C CYS A 16 -2.55 -14.57 41.14
N GLY A 17 -3.39 -15.46 41.68
CA GLY A 17 -3.03 -16.84 41.97
C GLY A 17 -2.85 -17.72 40.73
N THR A 18 -3.66 -17.50 39.70
CA THR A 18 -3.55 -18.23 38.41
C THR A 18 -2.37 -17.75 37.56
N ALA A 19 -2.00 -16.48 37.63
CA ALA A 19 -0.80 -15.97 36.97
C ALA A 19 0.48 -16.55 37.58
N ALA A 20 0.58 -16.66 38.92
CA ALA A 20 1.74 -17.26 39.59
C ALA A 20 1.88 -18.77 39.34
N TRP A 21 0.77 -19.49 39.11
CA TRP A 21 0.79 -20.95 38.88
C TRP A 21 1.19 -21.30 37.42
N PHE A 22 0.98 -20.40 36.48
CA PHE A 22 1.38 -20.59 35.08
C PHE A 22 2.88 -20.30 34.86
N PHE A 23 3.50 -19.42 35.66
CA PHE A 23 4.93 -19.13 35.54
C PHE A 23 5.86 -20.22 36.13
N LEU A 24 5.31 -21.20 36.87
CA LEU A 24 6.10 -22.26 37.54
C LEU A 24 6.17 -23.57 36.76
N ARG A 25 5.58 -23.70 35.56
CA ARG A 25 5.58 -24.96 34.78
C ARG A 25 5.94 -24.83 33.29
N VAL A 26 6.48 -23.73 32.85
CA VAL A 26 7.11 -23.69 31.53
C VAL A 26 8.58 -24.04 31.75
N ALA A 27 8.97 -25.24 31.32
CA ALA A 27 10.38 -25.58 31.22
C ALA A 27 11.06 -24.50 30.37
N PRO A 28 12.23 -23.98 30.76
CA PRO A 28 12.95 -23.03 29.91
C PRO A 28 13.24 -23.75 28.60
N LEU A 29 12.73 -23.18 27.50
CA LEU A 29 13.21 -23.52 26.18
C LEU A 29 14.74 -23.34 26.19
N PRO A 30 15.51 -24.18 25.50
CA PRO A 30 16.95 -24.01 25.45
C PRO A 30 17.20 -22.57 25.01
N GLN A 31 17.87 -21.82 25.87
CA GLN A 31 18.37 -20.49 25.53
C GLN A 31 19.26 -20.70 24.31
N ALA A 32 18.78 -20.26 23.17
CA ALA A 32 19.64 -20.16 22.00
C ALA A 32 20.78 -19.21 22.41
N GLU A 33 21.99 -19.75 22.46
CA GLU A 33 23.26 -19.02 22.61
C GLU A 33 23.47 -18.14 21.38
N ILE A 34 22.64 -17.14 21.18
CA ILE A 34 22.73 -16.31 19.98
C ILE A 34 23.26 -14.91 20.26
N LEU A 35 23.38 -14.46 21.51
CA LEU A 35 23.88 -13.11 21.78
C LEU A 35 24.54 -12.94 23.17
N SER A 36 25.32 -13.90 23.66
CA SER A 36 26.23 -13.69 24.80
C SER A 36 27.66 -13.75 24.31
N GLY A 37 28.07 -12.74 23.62
CA GLY A 37 29.44 -12.60 23.17
C GLY A 37 29.51 -11.51 22.13
N ASP A 38 30.19 -10.44 22.45
CA ASP A 38 30.65 -9.36 21.60
C ASP A 38 29.69 -8.93 20.47
N THR A 39 29.31 -7.67 20.50
CA THR A 39 28.55 -6.95 19.47
C THR A 39 28.77 -7.61 18.10
N PRO A 40 27.75 -8.07 17.37
CA PRO A 40 27.99 -8.60 16.04
C PRO A 40 28.57 -7.50 15.18
N THR A 41 29.90 -7.51 15.06
CA THR A 41 30.69 -6.48 14.37
C THR A 41 30.56 -6.56 12.86
N SER A 42 29.94 -7.60 12.32
CA SER A 42 29.54 -7.65 10.92
C SER A 42 28.39 -8.66 10.74
N LEU A 43 27.35 -8.25 10.06
CA LEU A 43 26.40 -9.19 9.46
C LEU A 43 27.13 -10.01 8.39
N ALA A 44 26.73 -11.27 8.19
CA ALA A 44 27.34 -12.13 7.17
C ALA A 44 27.36 -11.46 5.79
N PRO A 45 28.35 -11.75 4.92
CA PRO A 45 28.34 -11.25 3.57
C PRO A 45 27.04 -11.66 2.85
N SER A 46 26.48 -10.75 2.06
CA SER A 46 25.27 -11.02 1.29
C SER A 46 25.53 -12.13 0.28
N GLU A 47 24.85 -13.26 0.39
CA GLU A 47 24.76 -14.23 -0.71
C GLU A 47 24.00 -13.59 -1.87
N THR A 48 24.64 -13.55 -3.04
CA THR A 48 23.99 -13.03 -4.25
C THR A 48 22.83 -13.93 -4.67
N VAL A 49 21.62 -13.43 -4.55
CA VAL A 49 20.43 -14.09 -5.10
C VAL A 49 20.47 -13.99 -6.63
N ALA A 50 20.27 -15.11 -7.32
CA ALA A 50 20.24 -15.12 -8.78
C ALA A 50 19.22 -14.10 -9.31
N ASP A 51 19.64 -13.26 -10.25
CA ASP A 51 18.77 -12.26 -10.86
C ASP A 51 17.98 -12.88 -12.02
N PRO A 52 16.63 -12.95 -11.93
CA PRO A 52 15.80 -13.52 -13.00
C PRO A 52 15.97 -12.83 -14.34
N ARG A 53 16.35 -11.54 -14.36
CA ARG A 53 16.60 -10.74 -15.57
C ARG A 53 17.84 -11.18 -16.35
N LEU A 54 18.76 -11.89 -15.69
CA LEU A 54 19.98 -12.44 -16.27
C LEU A 54 19.83 -13.92 -16.67
N SER A 55 18.66 -14.51 -16.46
CA SER A 55 18.37 -15.88 -16.88
C SER A 55 18.48 -16.03 -18.40
N VAL A 56 18.92 -17.20 -18.86
CA VAL A 56 18.98 -17.56 -20.30
C VAL A 56 17.61 -17.54 -20.98
N HIS A 57 16.53 -17.64 -20.20
CA HIS A 57 15.15 -17.58 -20.66
C HIS A 57 14.54 -16.18 -20.59
N ALA A 58 15.25 -15.21 -20.01
CA ALA A 58 14.77 -13.84 -19.92
C ALA A 58 14.69 -13.18 -21.30
N PRO A 59 13.66 -12.38 -21.58
CA PRO A 59 13.62 -11.56 -22.79
C PRO A 59 14.85 -10.64 -22.88
N ALA A 60 15.34 -10.40 -24.10
CA ALA A 60 16.53 -9.57 -24.30
C ALA A 60 16.39 -8.18 -23.66
N ASN A 61 15.20 -7.58 -23.77
CA ASN A 61 14.86 -6.27 -23.21
C ASN A 61 14.50 -6.30 -21.71
N ALA A 62 14.59 -7.43 -21.03
CA ALA A 62 14.43 -7.53 -19.58
C ALA A 62 15.74 -7.28 -18.81
N LYS A 63 16.89 -7.27 -19.49
CA LYS A 63 18.21 -7.13 -18.86
C LYS A 63 18.34 -5.80 -18.10
N PRO A 64 19.03 -5.80 -16.95
CA PRO A 64 19.34 -4.55 -16.26
C PRO A 64 20.09 -3.57 -17.19
N GLY A 65 19.73 -2.30 -17.13
CA GLY A 65 20.36 -1.26 -17.94
C GLY A 65 19.85 -1.12 -19.38
N THR A 66 18.91 -1.99 -19.84
CA THR A 66 18.27 -1.77 -21.15
C THR A 66 17.48 -0.46 -21.13
N ALA A 67 17.80 0.43 -22.08
CA ALA A 67 17.23 1.77 -22.12
C ALA A 67 15.79 1.77 -22.62
N LEU A 68 15.04 2.76 -22.16
CA LEU A 68 13.67 3.02 -22.58
C LEU A 68 13.65 3.89 -23.82
N ALA A 69 12.66 3.68 -24.68
CA ALA A 69 12.41 4.52 -25.85
C ALA A 69 11.40 5.64 -25.56
N GLY A 70 10.45 5.38 -24.63
CA GLY A 70 9.32 6.25 -24.34
C GLY A 70 8.17 6.13 -25.35
N ASP A 71 6.96 6.46 -24.89
CA ASP A 71 5.72 6.30 -25.67
C ASP A 71 5.71 7.10 -26.98
N ALA A 72 6.40 8.25 -27.01
CA ALA A 72 6.50 9.07 -28.20
C ALA A 72 7.23 8.35 -29.35
N ALA A 73 8.32 7.64 -29.04
CA ALA A 73 9.03 6.85 -30.03
C ALA A 73 8.18 5.69 -30.57
N CYS A 74 7.42 5.02 -29.69
CA CYS A 74 6.49 3.98 -30.12
C CYS A 74 5.40 4.51 -31.06
N ALA A 75 4.89 5.71 -30.77
CA ALA A 75 3.80 6.32 -31.54
C ALA A 75 4.20 6.65 -32.99
N VAL A 76 5.48 6.78 -33.33
CA VAL A 76 5.96 7.03 -34.68
C VAL A 76 5.53 5.91 -35.64
N CYS A 77 5.67 4.65 -35.21
CA CYS A 77 5.31 3.48 -36.03
C CYS A 77 3.94 2.89 -35.64
N HIS A 78 3.50 3.03 -34.38
CA HIS A 78 2.27 2.46 -33.84
C HIS A 78 1.20 3.54 -33.56
N ALA A 79 1.06 4.55 -34.45
CA ALA A 79 0.24 5.75 -34.25
C ALA A 79 -1.23 5.46 -33.89
N GLU A 80 -1.86 4.49 -34.56
CA GLU A 80 -3.25 4.10 -34.31
C GLU A 80 -3.42 3.50 -32.90
N ILE A 81 -2.55 2.56 -32.53
CA ILE A 81 -2.57 1.92 -31.22
C ILE A 81 -2.30 2.96 -30.13
N ALA A 82 -1.30 3.81 -30.31
CA ALA A 82 -0.93 4.86 -29.35
C ALA A 82 -2.08 5.88 -29.16
N THR A 83 -2.77 6.24 -30.23
CA THR A 83 -3.92 7.15 -30.16
C THR A 83 -5.09 6.52 -29.39
N ARG A 84 -5.38 5.25 -29.63
CA ARG A 84 -6.42 4.52 -28.91
C ARG A 84 -6.08 4.31 -27.44
N TYR A 85 -4.82 3.99 -27.15
CA TYR A 85 -4.33 3.75 -25.79
C TYR A 85 -4.32 5.01 -24.93
N ARG A 86 -4.06 6.18 -25.48
CA ARG A 86 -4.14 7.47 -24.75
C ARG A 86 -5.49 7.70 -24.07
N GLY A 87 -6.58 7.16 -24.61
CA GLY A 87 -7.91 7.16 -23.99
C GLY A 87 -8.15 6.09 -22.94
N HIS A 88 -7.22 5.14 -22.79
CA HIS A 88 -7.35 4.03 -21.84
C HIS A 88 -7.11 4.49 -20.39
N ALA A 89 -7.83 3.88 -19.43
CA ALA A 89 -7.71 4.24 -18.03
C ALA A 89 -6.28 4.07 -17.46
N MET A 90 -5.51 3.11 -17.96
CA MET A 90 -4.12 2.91 -17.53
C MET A 90 -3.21 4.05 -18.02
N ALA A 91 -3.35 4.48 -19.27
CA ALA A 91 -2.58 5.64 -19.78
C ALA A 91 -2.89 6.93 -19.02
N GLN A 92 -4.09 7.04 -18.48
CA GLN A 92 -4.56 8.18 -17.69
C GLN A 92 -4.45 7.95 -16.17
N SER A 93 -3.71 6.94 -15.73
CA SER A 93 -3.61 6.58 -14.30
C SER A 93 -2.88 7.62 -13.46
N MET A 94 -2.04 8.45 -14.07
CA MET A 94 -1.33 9.55 -13.43
C MET A 94 -1.04 10.67 -14.43
N GLY A 95 -1.07 11.92 -13.97
CA GLY A 95 -0.71 13.08 -14.78
C GLY A 95 -0.67 14.38 -14.00
N ARG A 96 -0.19 15.45 -14.62
CA ARG A 96 -0.25 16.79 -14.05
C ARG A 96 -1.68 17.33 -14.10
N PRO A 97 -2.08 18.23 -13.18
CA PRO A 97 -3.33 18.97 -13.32
C PRO A 97 -3.41 19.66 -14.69
N GLY A 98 -4.58 19.58 -15.33
CA GLY A 98 -4.80 20.15 -16.68
C GLY A 98 -4.32 19.27 -17.85
N VAL A 99 -3.51 18.24 -17.62
CA VAL A 99 -3.08 17.30 -18.68
C VAL A 99 -4.10 16.18 -18.88
N LEU A 100 -4.67 15.67 -17.79
CA LEU A 100 -5.73 14.67 -17.85
C LEU A 100 -7.07 15.34 -18.18
N PRO A 101 -8.01 14.61 -18.85
CA PRO A 101 -9.35 15.14 -19.13
C PRO A 101 -10.03 15.60 -17.85
N SER A 102 -10.63 16.80 -17.86
CA SER A 102 -11.40 17.30 -16.71
C SER A 102 -12.66 16.47 -16.49
N VAL A 103 -12.86 15.97 -15.30
CA VAL A 103 -14.04 15.19 -14.88
C VAL A 103 -14.64 15.75 -13.59
N GLU A 104 -13.89 16.60 -12.90
CA GLU A 104 -14.24 17.19 -11.63
C GLU A 104 -15.16 18.41 -11.83
N LYS A 105 -16.02 18.65 -10.87
CA LYS A 105 -16.80 19.87 -10.72
C LYS A 105 -16.45 20.52 -9.39
N MET A 106 -16.42 21.84 -9.36
CA MET A 106 -16.02 22.61 -8.18
C MET A 106 -17.17 23.40 -7.57
N ASP A 107 -18.39 23.04 -7.90
CA ASP A 107 -19.60 23.70 -7.41
C ASP A 107 -20.15 23.09 -6.10
N ALA A 108 -21.10 23.77 -5.49
CA ALA A 108 -21.74 23.29 -4.26
C ALA A 108 -22.52 21.99 -4.45
N ALA A 109 -23.05 21.71 -5.66
CA ALA A 109 -23.75 20.46 -5.96
C ALA A 109 -22.80 19.25 -5.89
N SER A 110 -21.52 19.49 -6.12
CA SER A 110 -20.45 18.51 -6.03
C SER A 110 -19.81 18.43 -4.63
N ARG A 111 -20.49 18.92 -3.59
CA ARG A 111 -19.99 19.00 -2.20
C ARG A 111 -18.66 19.76 -2.11
N ASN A 112 -18.59 20.94 -2.69
CA ASN A 112 -17.40 21.77 -2.57
C ASN A 112 -17.81 23.22 -2.19
N PRO A 113 -17.49 23.69 -0.95
CA PRO A 113 -16.77 22.98 0.13
C PRO A 113 -17.62 21.95 0.87
N PHE A 114 -16.97 21.09 1.69
CA PHE A 114 -17.68 20.13 2.55
C PHE A 114 -17.06 20.01 3.95
N ASP A 115 -17.89 19.67 4.92
CA ASP A 115 -17.49 19.38 6.29
C ASP A 115 -17.24 17.87 6.47
N ALA A 116 -16.08 17.52 7.02
CA ALA A 116 -15.73 16.16 7.40
C ALA A 116 -14.65 16.18 8.50
N VAL A 117 -14.71 15.23 9.42
CA VAL A 117 -13.79 15.06 10.56
C VAL A 117 -13.55 16.35 11.36
N GLY A 118 -14.59 17.20 11.46
CA GLY A 118 -14.53 18.47 12.18
C GLY A 118 -13.80 19.61 11.47
N LEU A 119 -13.49 19.45 10.17
CA LEU A 119 -12.77 20.41 9.33
C LEU A 119 -13.56 20.69 8.06
N ILE A 120 -13.39 21.87 7.48
CA ILE A 120 -13.92 22.25 6.18
C ILE A 120 -12.87 21.99 5.12
N HIS A 121 -13.25 21.24 4.11
CA HIS A 121 -12.42 20.88 2.97
C HIS A 121 -12.92 21.56 1.72
N GLU A 122 -12.01 22.15 0.94
CA GLU A 122 -12.37 22.93 -0.24
C GLU A 122 -11.35 22.73 -1.36
N VAL A 123 -11.84 22.62 -2.59
CA VAL A 123 -11.04 22.63 -3.81
C VAL A 123 -11.19 23.98 -4.50
N ARG A 124 -10.09 24.60 -4.85
CA ARG A 124 -10.05 25.93 -5.48
C ARG A 124 -9.27 25.89 -6.78
N ALA A 125 -9.74 26.64 -7.75
CA ALA A 125 -8.92 26.99 -8.92
C ALA A 125 -8.41 28.42 -8.72
N LYS A 126 -7.09 28.58 -8.66
CA LYS A 126 -6.44 29.89 -8.48
C LYS A 126 -5.19 29.97 -9.35
N ASP A 127 -5.07 31.05 -10.13
CA ASP A 127 -3.90 31.31 -10.97
C ASP A 127 -3.49 30.13 -11.87
N GLY A 128 -4.48 29.40 -12.43
CA GLY A 128 -4.26 28.23 -13.27
C GLY A 128 -3.83 26.95 -12.49
N LYS A 129 -3.76 27.00 -11.16
CA LYS A 129 -3.45 25.87 -10.29
C LYS A 129 -4.70 25.35 -9.59
N ILE A 130 -4.69 24.08 -9.25
CA ILE A 130 -5.66 23.48 -8.35
C ILE A 130 -5.06 23.50 -6.95
N GLU A 131 -5.78 24.09 -6.01
CA GLU A 131 -5.41 24.12 -4.60
C GLU A 131 -6.43 23.32 -3.79
N HIS A 132 -5.95 22.56 -2.85
CA HIS A 132 -6.76 21.91 -1.83
C HIS A 132 -6.56 22.63 -0.50
N ALA A 133 -7.65 23.11 0.07
CA ALA A 133 -7.66 23.84 1.33
C ALA A 133 -8.38 23.03 2.41
N VAL A 134 -7.85 23.09 3.61
CA VAL A 134 -8.46 22.55 4.82
C VAL A 134 -8.48 23.64 5.87
N SER A 135 -9.63 23.93 6.48
CA SER A 135 -9.78 24.99 7.47
C SER A 135 -10.63 24.54 8.66
N ALA A 136 -10.42 25.21 9.78
CA ALA A 136 -11.31 25.04 10.92
C ALA A 136 -12.68 25.67 10.63
N PRO A 137 -13.79 25.15 11.19
CA PRO A 137 -15.11 25.74 11.06
C PRO A 137 -15.14 27.19 11.58
N PRO A 138 -16.03 28.06 11.05
CA PRO A 138 -16.21 29.42 11.54
C PRO A 138 -16.47 29.45 13.05
N GLY A 139 -15.82 30.37 13.76
CA GLY A 139 -15.94 30.51 15.21
C GLY A 139 -15.06 29.56 16.03
N SER A 140 -14.24 28.72 15.38
CA SER A 140 -13.17 27.97 16.04
C SER A 140 -12.00 28.89 16.37
N ALA A 141 -11.38 28.71 17.54
CA ALA A 141 -10.21 29.48 17.91
C ALA A 141 -9.06 29.28 16.90
N GLY A 142 -8.56 30.39 16.34
CA GLY A 142 -7.27 30.40 15.71
C GLY A 142 -7.18 30.28 14.18
N GLY A 143 -8.28 30.41 13.42
CA GLY A 143 -8.15 30.56 11.93
C GLY A 143 -7.28 29.51 11.24
N ILE A 144 -7.26 28.28 11.75
CA ILE A 144 -6.40 27.20 11.27
C ILE A 144 -6.75 26.90 9.83
N CYS A 145 -5.81 27.12 8.91
CA CYS A 145 -5.97 26.83 7.48
C CYS A 145 -4.67 26.24 6.94
N GLY A 146 -4.79 25.14 6.21
CA GLY A 146 -3.70 24.59 5.38
C GLY A 146 -4.12 24.62 3.92
N ILE A 147 -3.28 25.13 3.04
CA ILE A 147 -3.50 25.16 1.59
C ILE A 147 -2.30 24.54 0.93
N GLU A 148 -2.54 23.53 0.07
CA GLU A 148 -1.51 22.89 -0.72
C GLU A 148 -1.90 22.90 -2.20
N SER A 149 -0.95 23.24 -3.06
CA SER A 149 -1.11 23.13 -4.50
C SER A 149 -1.00 21.68 -4.93
N VAL A 150 -1.91 21.21 -5.78
CA VAL A 150 -1.89 19.88 -6.36
C VAL A 150 -0.76 19.79 -7.38
N SER A 151 0.16 18.87 -7.15
CA SER A 151 1.28 18.59 -8.06
C SER A 151 0.94 17.50 -9.07
N TRP A 152 0.19 16.47 -8.65
CA TRP A 152 -0.16 15.32 -9.47
C TRP A 152 -1.59 14.84 -9.19
N VAL A 153 -2.17 14.25 -10.22
CA VAL A 153 -3.48 13.57 -10.17
C VAL A 153 -3.24 12.09 -10.34
N LEU A 154 -3.78 11.27 -9.44
CA LEU A 154 -3.79 9.82 -9.51
C LEU A 154 -5.18 9.31 -9.89
N GLY A 155 -5.25 8.51 -10.94
CA GLY A 155 -6.48 7.91 -11.44
C GLY A 155 -7.04 8.61 -12.67
N SER A 156 -7.60 7.80 -13.57
CA SER A 156 -8.15 8.27 -14.85
C SER A 156 -9.39 9.16 -14.73
N GLY A 157 -10.03 9.18 -13.56
CA GLY A 157 -11.32 9.84 -13.38
C GLY A 157 -12.52 8.98 -13.76
N LYS A 158 -12.35 7.79 -14.36
CA LYS A 158 -13.50 6.90 -14.68
C LYS A 158 -14.25 6.43 -13.45
N ARG A 159 -13.56 6.32 -12.30
CA ARG A 159 -14.15 5.95 -11.01
C ARG A 159 -13.97 7.04 -9.97
N GLY A 160 -12.80 7.64 -9.94
CA GLY A 160 -12.41 8.71 -9.05
C GLY A 160 -10.97 9.11 -9.28
N ARG A 161 -10.54 10.11 -8.52
CA ARG A 161 -9.18 10.63 -8.50
C ARG A 161 -8.75 10.92 -7.09
N SER A 162 -7.50 10.61 -6.79
CA SER A 162 -6.77 11.14 -5.65
C SER A 162 -5.74 12.15 -6.14
N TYR A 163 -5.26 12.99 -5.24
CA TYR A 163 -4.37 14.09 -5.58
C TYR A 163 -3.14 14.06 -4.72
N LEU A 164 -2.00 14.43 -5.31
CA LEU A 164 -0.74 14.51 -4.61
C LEU A 164 -0.27 15.96 -4.53
N VAL A 165 0.36 16.27 -3.41
CA VAL A 165 0.98 17.56 -3.13
C VAL A 165 2.48 17.38 -2.88
N GLY A 166 3.24 18.44 -3.00
CA GLY A 166 4.69 18.46 -2.82
C GLY A 166 5.46 18.29 -4.13
N GLU A 167 6.72 18.71 -4.10
CA GLU A 167 7.68 18.61 -5.20
C GLU A 167 8.90 17.83 -4.71
N GLY A 168 9.29 16.78 -5.43
CA GLY A 168 10.33 15.85 -5.01
C GLY A 168 9.86 14.83 -3.97
N ARG A 169 9.28 15.27 -2.86
CA ARG A 169 8.63 14.45 -1.85
C ARG A 169 7.12 14.56 -1.98
N LEU A 170 6.44 13.43 -2.13
CA LEU A 170 5.01 13.39 -2.45
C LEU A 170 4.17 12.95 -1.26
N TYR A 171 3.07 13.67 -1.06
CA TYR A 171 2.07 13.37 -0.04
C TYR A 171 0.68 13.31 -0.67
N GLN A 172 -0.18 12.43 -0.17
CA GLN A 172 -1.56 12.37 -0.61
C GLN A 172 -2.37 13.50 0.02
N SER A 173 -3.14 14.20 -0.80
CA SER A 173 -4.15 15.14 -0.31
C SER A 173 -5.29 14.39 0.39
N PRO A 174 -5.91 14.98 1.43
CA PRO A 174 -7.09 14.41 2.08
C PRO A 174 -8.33 14.36 1.17
N LEU A 175 -8.37 15.13 0.08
CA LEU A 175 -9.51 15.22 -0.81
C LEU A 175 -9.37 14.29 -2.01
N SER A 176 -10.48 13.61 -2.36
CA SER A 176 -10.62 12.79 -3.56
C SER A 176 -11.91 13.11 -4.30
N TRP A 177 -11.87 12.97 -5.62
CA TRP A 177 -13.05 13.02 -6.48
C TRP A 177 -13.65 11.64 -6.68
N PHE A 178 -14.94 11.48 -6.46
CA PHE A 178 -15.70 10.25 -6.63
C PHE A 178 -16.63 10.37 -7.83
N SER A 179 -16.17 9.95 -9.00
CA SER A 179 -16.89 10.13 -10.28
C SER A 179 -18.26 9.46 -10.30
N GLY A 180 -18.42 8.30 -9.64
CA GLY A 180 -19.69 7.58 -9.57
C GLY A 180 -20.78 8.33 -8.83
N LYS A 181 -20.39 9.19 -7.87
CA LYS A 181 -21.29 10.06 -7.09
C LYS A 181 -21.31 11.50 -7.62
N GLY A 182 -20.29 11.91 -8.38
CA GLY A 182 -20.10 13.27 -8.86
C GLY A 182 -19.78 14.26 -7.73
N ILE A 183 -19.05 13.83 -6.69
CA ILE A 183 -18.78 14.65 -5.49
C ILE A 183 -17.32 14.58 -5.05
N TRP A 184 -16.90 15.58 -4.31
CA TRP A 184 -15.72 15.56 -3.48
C TRP A 184 -16.01 14.91 -2.13
N ASP A 185 -15.06 14.14 -1.62
CA ASP A 185 -15.11 13.59 -0.28
C ASP A 185 -13.70 13.29 0.21
N LEU A 186 -13.55 12.85 1.46
CA LEU A 186 -12.27 12.42 1.99
C LEU A 186 -11.72 11.22 1.21
N SER A 187 -10.43 11.25 0.95
CA SER A 187 -9.72 10.10 0.43
C SER A 187 -9.85 8.92 1.40
N PRO A 188 -10.01 7.68 0.92
CA PRO A 188 -10.19 6.51 1.77
C PRO A 188 -9.07 6.38 2.82
N GLY A 189 -9.46 6.16 4.08
CA GLY A 189 -8.54 6.01 5.21
C GLY A 189 -7.92 7.32 5.71
N PHE A 190 -8.45 8.48 5.30
CA PHE A 190 -8.10 9.76 5.91
C PHE A 190 -8.92 10.02 7.19
N HIS A 191 -8.27 10.62 8.15
CA HIS A 191 -8.83 11.10 9.41
C HIS A 191 -8.15 12.43 9.79
N ALA A 192 -8.66 13.11 10.82
CA ALA A 192 -8.23 14.46 11.17
C ALA A 192 -6.70 14.63 11.34
N GLU A 193 -6.04 13.60 11.81
CA GLU A 193 -4.59 13.64 12.10
C GLU A 193 -3.68 13.38 10.88
N ARG A 194 -4.23 13.24 9.65
CA ARG A 194 -3.43 12.91 8.46
C ARG A 194 -3.56 13.90 7.32
N GLN A 195 -3.95 15.14 7.61
CA GLN A 195 -4.10 16.18 6.60
C GLN A 195 -2.76 16.49 5.92
N PHE A 196 -2.66 16.27 4.62
CA PHE A 196 -1.46 16.49 3.78
C PHE A 196 -0.17 15.83 4.27
N THR A 197 -0.22 14.90 5.21
CA THR A 197 0.97 14.24 5.80
C THR A 197 1.11 12.78 5.42
N ARG A 198 0.17 12.23 4.64
CA ARG A 198 0.24 10.83 4.19
C ARG A 198 1.28 10.68 3.10
N ALA A 199 2.46 10.18 3.45
CA ALA A 199 3.54 9.94 2.50
C ALA A 199 3.10 8.95 1.40
N ILE A 200 3.43 9.25 0.15
CA ILE A 200 3.28 8.35 -0.99
C ILE A 200 4.52 7.48 -1.06
N VAL A 201 4.33 6.19 -0.87
CA VAL A 201 5.41 5.20 -0.95
C VAL A 201 5.52 4.59 -2.35
N GLY A 202 6.67 3.99 -2.67
CA GLY A 202 6.95 3.41 -3.98
C GLY A 202 5.89 2.43 -4.47
N SER A 203 5.29 1.64 -3.57
CA SER A 203 4.23 0.69 -3.92
C SER A 203 2.95 1.35 -4.48
N CYS A 204 2.63 2.59 -4.11
CA CYS A 204 1.51 3.33 -4.69
C CYS A 204 1.80 3.69 -6.15
N LEU A 205 2.97 4.30 -6.39
CA LEU A 205 3.35 4.74 -7.73
C LEU A 205 3.69 3.58 -8.66
N PHE A 206 4.13 2.44 -8.12
CA PHE A 206 4.40 1.24 -8.91
C PHE A 206 3.21 0.83 -9.80
N CYS A 207 1.97 0.97 -9.31
CA CYS A 207 0.76 0.64 -10.06
C CYS A 207 0.17 1.83 -10.84
N HIS A 208 0.51 3.06 -10.46
CA HIS A 208 -0.10 4.26 -11.04
C HIS A 208 0.79 5.03 -12.00
N ALA A 209 2.12 4.92 -11.87
CA ALA A 209 3.07 5.59 -12.74
C ALA A 209 3.77 4.60 -13.67
N ASN A 210 4.20 5.08 -14.83
CA ASN A 210 4.87 4.27 -15.84
C ASN A 210 6.18 3.70 -15.28
N GLN A 211 7.03 4.56 -14.75
CA GLN A 211 8.32 4.20 -14.16
C GLN A 211 8.65 5.15 -13.01
N PRO A 212 8.07 4.88 -11.82
CA PRO A 212 8.39 5.68 -10.66
C PRO A 212 9.80 5.33 -10.20
N GLU A 213 10.70 6.28 -10.25
CA GLU A 213 12.04 6.13 -9.69
C GLU A 213 12.08 6.76 -8.31
N GLN A 214 12.01 5.93 -7.27
CA GLN A 214 12.17 6.38 -5.89
C GLN A 214 13.63 6.66 -5.60
N VAL A 215 13.91 7.77 -4.92
CA VAL A 215 15.27 8.08 -4.45
C VAL A 215 15.64 7.08 -3.35
N PRO A 216 16.73 6.33 -3.50
CA PRO A 216 17.14 5.33 -2.52
C PRO A 216 17.23 5.89 -1.10
N GLY A 217 16.86 5.09 -0.11
CA GLY A 217 16.89 5.46 1.30
C GLY A 217 15.79 6.43 1.74
N THR A 218 14.98 6.96 0.84
CA THR A 218 13.91 7.90 1.20
C THR A 218 12.53 7.26 1.26
N LEU A 219 11.67 7.71 2.16
CA LEU A 219 10.31 7.21 2.30
C LEU A 219 9.44 7.55 1.09
N ASN A 220 9.51 8.80 0.59
CA ASN A 220 8.55 9.34 -0.37
C ASN A 220 9.14 10.37 -1.35
N SER A 221 10.44 10.27 -1.60
CA SER A 221 11.11 11.10 -2.62
C SER A 221 11.20 10.36 -3.94
N PHE A 222 10.84 11.02 -5.04
CA PHE A 222 10.83 10.47 -6.39
C PHE A 222 11.46 11.42 -7.39
N ARG A 223 12.05 10.88 -8.46
CA ARG A 223 12.41 11.66 -9.64
C ARG A 223 11.13 12.00 -10.41
N MET A 224 10.95 13.28 -10.73
CA MET A 224 9.69 13.80 -11.27
C MET A 224 9.56 13.68 -12.78
N ASP A 225 10.66 13.59 -13.49
CA ASP A 225 10.75 13.61 -14.95
C ASP A 225 10.19 12.34 -15.62
N GLY A 226 10.14 11.21 -14.92
CA GLY A 226 9.55 9.96 -15.42
C GLY A 226 8.11 9.70 -14.98
N LEU A 227 7.51 10.60 -14.20
CA LEU A 227 6.16 10.38 -13.65
C LEU A 227 5.08 10.73 -14.67
N GLN A 228 4.43 9.70 -15.20
CA GLN A 228 3.24 9.79 -16.08
C GLN A 228 2.41 8.52 -15.92
N GLY A 229 1.21 8.47 -16.51
CA GLY A 229 0.40 7.26 -16.54
C GLY A 229 1.11 6.08 -17.19
N ILE A 230 0.58 4.89 -17.02
CA ILE A 230 1.18 3.64 -17.51
C ILE A 230 1.39 3.71 -19.02
N GLY A 231 2.64 3.56 -19.46
CA GLY A 231 3.06 3.60 -20.86
C GLY A 231 3.23 2.23 -21.49
N CYS A 232 3.61 2.23 -22.77
CA CYS A 232 3.79 1.03 -23.60
C CYS A 232 4.78 0.03 -22.97
N GLU A 233 5.90 0.54 -22.49
CA GLU A 233 7.02 -0.26 -21.98
C GLU A 233 6.70 -0.95 -20.64
N ARG A 234 5.63 -0.53 -19.95
CA ARG A 234 5.16 -1.22 -18.75
C ARG A 234 4.63 -2.62 -19.03
N CYS A 235 4.19 -2.86 -20.27
CA CYS A 235 3.68 -4.16 -20.73
C CYS A 235 4.57 -4.84 -21.75
N HIS A 236 5.36 -4.06 -22.51
CA HIS A 236 6.20 -4.57 -23.59
C HIS A 236 7.69 -4.63 -23.22
N GLY A 237 8.11 -4.08 -22.07
CA GLY A 237 9.51 -3.95 -21.68
C GLY A 237 10.23 -2.82 -22.41
N ALA A 238 11.49 -2.60 -22.07
CA ALA A 238 12.31 -1.53 -22.64
C ALA A 238 12.40 -1.63 -24.17
N GLY A 239 12.19 -0.52 -24.85
CA GLY A 239 11.97 -0.48 -26.30
C GLY A 239 13.10 0.11 -27.13
N SER A 240 14.19 0.60 -26.53
CA SER A 240 15.24 1.28 -27.30
C SER A 240 15.87 0.41 -28.40
N ASP A 241 16.19 -0.86 -28.08
CA ASP A 241 16.78 -1.79 -29.04
C ASP A 241 15.79 -2.15 -30.17
N HIS A 242 14.49 -2.24 -29.82
CA HIS A 242 13.44 -2.41 -30.81
C HIS A 242 13.36 -1.22 -31.78
N VAL A 243 13.36 0.00 -31.27
CA VAL A 243 13.33 1.21 -32.08
C VAL A 243 14.58 1.29 -32.96
N ALA A 244 15.77 1.09 -32.39
CA ALA A 244 17.01 1.10 -33.14
C ALA A 244 17.02 0.05 -34.27
N ARG A 245 16.59 -1.18 -33.97
CA ARG A 245 16.48 -2.25 -34.97
C ARG A 245 15.58 -1.88 -36.14
N TRP A 246 14.43 -1.26 -35.89
CA TRP A 246 13.46 -0.92 -36.94
C TRP A 246 13.76 0.40 -37.65
N GLN A 247 14.68 1.20 -37.12
CA GLN A 247 15.25 2.38 -37.82
C GLN A 247 16.46 2.00 -38.69
N ASP A 248 17.06 0.84 -38.47
CA ASP A 248 18.14 0.33 -39.34
C ASP A 248 17.54 -0.16 -40.67
N HIS A 249 17.87 0.53 -41.74
CA HIS A 249 17.46 0.21 -43.11
C HIS A 249 18.48 -0.64 -43.84
N SER A 250 19.41 -1.31 -43.14
CA SER A 250 20.45 -2.16 -43.77
C SER A 250 19.84 -3.35 -44.54
N PRO A 251 20.53 -3.88 -45.58
CA PRO A 251 20.06 -5.05 -46.32
C PRO A 251 19.84 -6.30 -45.44
N SER A 252 20.61 -6.44 -44.36
CA SER A 252 20.45 -7.54 -43.40
C SER A 252 19.10 -7.50 -42.69
N PHE A 253 18.52 -6.32 -42.50
CA PHE A 253 17.19 -6.13 -41.89
C PHE A 253 16.06 -6.69 -42.77
N THR A 254 16.12 -6.57 -44.07
CA THR A 254 15.06 -7.06 -44.97
C THR A 254 14.92 -8.58 -44.96
N SER A 255 15.98 -9.33 -44.61
CA SER A 255 15.94 -10.80 -44.49
C SER A 255 15.15 -11.28 -43.25
N ASP A 256 14.93 -10.42 -42.26
CA ASP A 256 14.26 -10.75 -40.98
C ASP A 256 12.75 -10.44 -40.98
N LYS A 257 12.21 -9.94 -42.10
CA LYS A 257 10.76 -9.73 -42.22
C LYS A 257 10.02 -11.06 -42.03
N GLY A 258 9.16 -11.10 -41.00
CA GLY A 258 8.40 -12.31 -40.65
C GLY A 258 9.00 -13.17 -39.54
N LYS A 259 10.24 -12.92 -39.11
CA LYS A 259 10.78 -13.56 -37.90
C LYS A 259 10.26 -12.86 -36.63
N PRO A 260 10.10 -13.60 -35.52
CA PRO A 260 9.78 -12.98 -34.23
C PRO A 260 10.84 -11.96 -33.85
N ASP A 261 10.42 -10.75 -33.46
CA ASP A 261 11.31 -9.75 -32.89
C ASP A 261 11.54 -10.03 -31.40
N ASN A 262 12.77 -10.34 -31.05
CA ASN A 262 13.17 -10.65 -29.68
C ASN A 262 13.67 -9.42 -28.90
N THR A 263 13.71 -8.24 -29.54
CA THR A 263 14.11 -6.99 -28.90
C THR A 263 12.98 -6.29 -28.15
N ILE A 264 11.77 -6.84 -28.27
CA ILE A 264 10.56 -6.34 -27.58
C ILE A 264 9.66 -7.51 -27.16
N VAL A 265 9.04 -7.42 -26.01
CA VAL A 265 8.09 -8.43 -25.55
C VAL A 265 6.74 -8.25 -26.27
N ASN A 266 6.25 -9.31 -26.91
CA ASN A 266 4.86 -9.40 -27.34
C ASN A 266 4.08 -10.31 -26.36
N PRO A 267 3.21 -9.76 -25.49
CA PRO A 267 2.49 -10.52 -24.48
C PRO A 267 1.67 -11.70 -25.03
N ALA A 268 1.16 -11.59 -26.27
CA ALA A 268 0.39 -12.67 -26.90
C ALA A 268 1.21 -13.92 -27.23
N ARG A 269 2.55 -13.80 -27.26
CA ARG A 269 3.48 -14.90 -27.55
C ARG A 269 4.11 -15.51 -26.32
N LEU A 270 3.87 -14.94 -25.14
CA LEU A 270 4.43 -15.43 -23.88
C LEU A 270 3.71 -16.68 -23.39
N PRO A 271 4.42 -17.55 -22.63
CA PRO A 271 3.79 -18.56 -21.80
C PRO A 271 2.74 -17.92 -20.87
N ALA A 272 1.70 -18.66 -20.51
CA ALA A 272 0.55 -18.15 -19.77
C ALA A 272 0.94 -17.41 -18.47
N GLU A 273 1.89 -17.96 -17.72
CA GLU A 273 2.33 -17.39 -16.45
C GLU A 273 3.03 -16.03 -16.63
N ALA A 274 4.01 -15.95 -17.54
CA ALA A 274 4.73 -14.71 -17.82
C ALA A 274 3.81 -13.66 -18.46
N ARG A 275 2.86 -14.09 -19.32
CA ARG A 275 1.85 -13.21 -19.90
C ARG A 275 0.95 -12.61 -18.83
N ASP A 276 0.41 -13.43 -17.94
CA ASP A 276 -0.53 -12.99 -16.91
C ASP A 276 0.18 -12.16 -15.82
N SER A 277 1.46 -12.40 -15.57
CA SER A 277 2.32 -11.61 -14.67
C SER A 277 2.34 -10.12 -15.04
N ILE A 278 2.21 -9.78 -16.33
CA ILE A 278 2.12 -8.40 -16.80
C ILE A 278 0.89 -7.67 -16.22
N CYS A 279 -0.25 -8.33 -16.12
CA CYS A 279 -1.43 -7.74 -15.49
C CYS A 279 -1.36 -7.85 -13.96
N GLN A 280 -0.87 -8.98 -13.47
CA GLN A 280 -0.78 -9.30 -12.05
C GLN A 280 0.12 -8.32 -11.29
N GLN A 281 1.13 -7.73 -11.92
CA GLN A 281 2.01 -6.77 -11.27
C GLN A 281 1.25 -5.62 -10.56
N CYS A 282 0.07 -5.23 -11.09
CA CYS A 282 -0.79 -4.18 -10.55
C CYS A 282 -2.16 -4.69 -10.08
N HIS A 283 -2.71 -5.75 -10.70
CA HIS A 283 -4.06 -6.23 -10.46
C HIS A 283 -4.16 -7.43 -9.51
N LEU A 284 -3.02 -7.98 -9.05
CA LEU A 284 -2.92 -8.97 -7.97
C LEU A 284 -2.50 -8.26 -6.68
N GLN A 285 -3.44 -7.94 -5.81
CA GLN A 285 -3.15 -7.11 -4.64
C GLN A 285 -2.98 -7.92 -3.35
N GLY A 286 -3.86 -8.88 -3.06
CA GLY A 286 -3.89 -9.57 -1.79
C GLY A 286 -4.04 -8.62 -0.60
N ILE A 287 -3.60 -9.07 0.58
CA ILE A 287 -3.57 -8.26 1.80
C ILE A 287 -2.15 -7.80 2.14
N GLN A 288 -1.14 -8.53 1.67
CA GLN A 288 0.26 -8.23 1.88
C GLN A 288 1.07 -8.70 0.67
N ARG A 289 1.89 -7.82 0.12
CA ARG A 289 2.93 -8.14 -0.83
C ARG A 289 4.29 -8.13 -0.11
N THR A 290 5.13 -9.11 -0.42
CA THR A 290 6.46 -9.26 0.17
C THR A 290 7.45 -9.54 -0.95
N ASP A 291 8.41 -8.65 -1.13
CA ASP A 291 9.48 -8.84 -2.10
C ASP A 291 10.33 -10.08 -1.75
N ARG A 292 10.81 -10.80 -2.74
CA ARG A 292 11.75 -11.90 -2.54
C ARG A 292 13.06 -11.35 -1.97
N ARG A 293 13.78 -12.15 -1.21
CA ARG A 293 15.07 -11.74 -0.66
C ARG A 293 16.00 -11.25 -1.78
N GLY A 294 16.60 -10.10 -1.59
CA GLY A 294 17.49 -9.47 -2.57
C GLY A 294 16.80 -9.00 -3.86
N ARG A 295 15.47 -8.94 -3.88
CA ARG A 295 14.71 -8.38 -5.01
C ARG A 295 13.90 -7.17 -4.58
N HIS A 296 13.59 -6.32 -5.55
CA HIS A 296 12.70 -5.19 -5.38
C HIS A 296 11.62 -5.20 -6.47
N GLN A 297 10.43 -4.70 -6.13
CA GLN A 297 9.30 -4.66 -7.07
C GLN A 297 9.65 -3.99 -8.40
N ASP A 298 10.48 -2.95 -8.39
CA ASP A 298 10.83 -2.18 -9.59
C ASP A 298 11.77 -2.95 -10.55
N GLU A 299 12.26 -4.10 -10.12
CA GLU A 299 13.09 -4.99 -10.97
C GLU A 299 12.27 -5.86 -11.91
N PHE A 300 10.95 -6.03 -11.64
CA PHE A 300 10.09 -6.82 -12.53
C PHE A 300 10.10 -6.26 -13.95
N ARG A 301 10.23 -7.15 -14.92
CA ARG A 301 10.15 -6.83 -16.34
C ARG A 301 9.15 -7.74 -17.05
N PRO A 302 8.37 -7.21 -18.03
CA PRO A 302 7.48 -8.00 -18.87
C PRO A 302 8.20 -9.22 -19.48
N GLY A 303 7.51 -10.36 -19.47
CA GLY A 303 8.05 -11.62 -19.94
C GLY A 303 8.75 -12.49 -18.88
N LEU A 304 8.89 -11.97 -17.65
CA LEU A 304 9.34 -12.72 -16.48
C LEU A 304 8.15 -13.13 -15.60
N ASN A 305 8.34 -14.10 -14.72
CA ASN A 305 7.33 -14.53 -13.78
C ASN A 305 7.34 -13.62 -12.53
N LEU A 306 6.16 -13.18 -12.11
CA LEU A 306 6.00 -12.30 -10.96
C LEU A 306 6.53 -12.95 -9.66
N ALA A 307 6.34 -14.25 -9.51
CA ALA A 307 6.77 -15.02 -8.35
C ALA A 307 8.30 -15.00 -8.13
N ASP A 308 9.09 -14.62 -9.14
CA ASP A 308 10.54 -14.47 -9.02
C ASP A 308 10.93 -13.17 -8.29
N PHE A 309 10.00 -12.22 -8.16
CA PHE A 309 10.25 -10.90 -7.58
C PHE A 309 9.53 -10.70 -6.24
N TRP A 310 8.29 -11.17 -6.10
CA TRP A 310 7.54 -11.07 -4.84
C TRP A 310 6.47 -12.14 -4.66
N SER A 311 6.04 -12.30 -3.44
CA SER A 311 4.91 -13.13 -3.02
C SER A 311 3.72 -12.25 -2.62
N VAL A 312 2.50 -12.76 -2.81
CA VAL A 312 1.28 -12.08 -2.38
C VAL A 312 0.52 -12.98 -1.43
N ALA A 313 0.23 -12.46 -0.25
CA ALA A 313 -0.52 -13.18 0.79
C ALA A 313 -2.00 -12.77 0.81
N PHE A 314 -2.84 -13.72 1.17
CA PHE A 314 -4.30 -13.57 1.33
C PHE A 314 -4.73 -14.09 2.69
N LEU A 315 -5.81 -13.50 3.24
CA LEU A 315 -6.53 -14.09 4.36
C LEU A 315 -7.60 -15.04 3.85
N SER A 316 -7.70 -16.19 4.48
CA SER A 316 -8.85 -17.07 4.34
C SER A 316 -10.09 -16.31 4.84
N ALA A 317 -11.11 -16.18 4.00
CA ALA A 317 -12.34 -15.55 4.41
C ALA A 317 -13.05 -16.43 5.45
N GLY A 318 -13.32 -15.90 6.65
CA GLY A 318 -14.37 -16.41 7.52
C GLY A 318 -15.74 -16.26 6.84
N ASP A 319 -16.82 -16.69 7.46
CA ASP A 319 -18.17 -16.70 6.89
C ASP A 319 -18.69 -15.33 6.41
N ASP A 320 -18.03 -14.23 6.75
CA ASP A 320 -18.40 -12.86 6.34
C ASP A 320 -17.60 -12.36 5.14
N SER A 321 -17.58 -13.15 4.07
CA SER A 321 -16.81 -12.90 2.85
C SER A 321 -17.35 -11.79 1.95
N ARG A 322 -18.48 -11.17 2.30
CA ARG A 322 -19.12 -10.11 1.50
C ARG A 322 -18.35 -8.79 1.44
N GLN A 323 -17.37 -8.59 2.32
CA GLN A 323 -16.71 -7.28 2.47
C GLN A 323 -15.23 -7.25 2.10
N LYS A 324 -14.63 -8.34 1.64
CA LYS A 324 -13.20 -8.32 1.37
C LYS A 324 -12.93 -7.89 -0.05
N VAL A 325 -12.20 -6.80 -0.15
CA VAL A 325 -11.60 -6.33 -1.40
C VAL A 325 -10.69 -7.44 -1.91
N VAL A 326 -11.12 -8.09 -2.97
CA VAL A 326 -10.33 -9.07 -3.70
C VAL A 326 -9.99 -8.47 -5.05
N GLY A 327 -8.78 -8.69 -5.53
CA GLY A 327 -8.36 -8.23 -6.84
C GLY A 327 -9.06 -9.01 -7.96
N GLN A 328 -8.91 -8.51 -9.17
CA GLN A 328 -9.51 -9.13 -10.34
C GLN A 328 -8.88 -10.50 -10.64
N VAL A 329 -7.59 -10.66 -10.36
CA VAL A 329 -6.82 -11.87 -10.67
C VAL A 329 -7.32 -13.08 -9.88
N GLU A 330 -7.33 -12.99 -8.56
CA GLU A 330 -7.76 -14.10 -7.70
C GLU A 330 -9.23 -14.46 -7.89
N GLN A 331 -10.08 -13.48 -8.19
CA GLN A 331 -11.47 -13.74 -8.56
C GLN A 331 -11.57 -14.50 -9.87
N MET A 332 -10.86 -14.07 -10.93
CA MET A 332 -10.85 -14.74 -12.21
C MET A 332 -10.33 -16.18 -12.08
N GLU A 333 -9.21 -16.38 -11.39
CA GLU A 333 -8.62 -17.72 -11.20
C GLU A 333 -9.52 -18.66 -10.38
N SER A 334 -10.33 -18.12 -9.47
CA SER A 334 -11.33 -18.90 -8.74
C SER A 334 -12.55 -19.27 -9.58
N SER A 335 -12.74 -18.65 -10.75
CA SER A 335 -13.88 -18.92 -11.62
C SER A 335 -13.81 -20.32 -12.25
N LYS A 336 -14.99 -20.94 -12.46
CA LYS A 336 -15.06 -22.21 -13.18
C LYS A 336 -14.61 -22.09 -14.63
N CYS A 337 -14.79 -20.92 -15.25
CA CYS A 337 -14.30 -20.64 -16.59
C CYS A 337 -12.77 -20.74 -16.67
N TYR A 338 -12.05 -20.13 -15.71
CA TYR A 338 -10.59 -20.21 -15.65
C TYR A 338 -10.13 -21.64 -15.39
N GLN A 339 -10.66 -22.29 -14.35
CA GLN A 339 -10.29 -23.66 -13.96
C GLN A 339 -10.48 -24.67 -15.09
N ALA A 340 -11.59 -24.56 -15.85
CA ALA A 340 -11.89 -25.45 -16.98
C ALA A 340 -11.12 -25.09 -18.27
N SER A 341 -10.51 -23.92 -18.33
CA SER A 341 -9.82 -23.45 -19.54
C SER A 341 -8.42 -24.02 -19.71
N ALA A 342 -7.85 -24.67 -18.69
CA ALA A 342 -6.48 -25.17 -18.67
C ALA A 342 -5.45 -24.09 -19.11
N GLY A 343 -5.57 -22.88 -18.57
CA GLY A 343 -4.68 -21.74 -18.84
C GLY A 343 -4.97 -20.96 -20.13
N ARG A 344 -6.00 -21.32 -20.89
CA ARG A 344 -6.38 -20.59 -22.11
C ARG A 344 -7.09 -19.27 -21.80
N LEU A 345 -7.90 -19.21 -20.73
CA LEU A 345 -8.52 -17.96 -20.28
C LEU A 345 -7.48 -17.07 -19.64
N SER A 346 -7.45 -15.82 -20.05
CA SER A 346 -6.56 -14.77 -19.50
C SER A 346 -7.31 -13.44 -19.50
N CYS A 347 -6.67 -12.40 -18.96
CA CYS A 347 -7.21 -11.03 -19.01
C CYS A 347 -7.51 -10.60 -20.46
N PHE A 348 -6.64 -10.96 -21.40
CA PHE A 348 -6.80 -10.65 -22.83
C PHE A 348 -7.97 -11.37 -23.51
N SER A 349 -8.48 -12.44 -22.92
CA SER A 349 -9.66 -13.13 -23.46
C SER A 349 -10.90 -12.23 -23.44
N CYS A 350 -10.96 -11.31 -22.47
CA CYS A 350 -12.09 -10.41 -22.27
C CYS A 350 -11.75 -8.94 -22.51
N HIS A 351 -10.51 -8.51 -22.21
CA HIS A 351 -10.08 -7.11 -22.31
C HIS A 351 -9.17 -6.86 -23.51
N ASP A 352 -9.34 -5.69 -24.15
CA ASP A 352 -8.35 -5.14 -25.06
C ASP A 352 -7.43 -4.21 -24.26
N PRO A 353 -6.12 -4.53 -24.11
CA PRO A 353 -5.21 -3.71 -23.32
C PRO A 353 -4.89 -2.35 -23.95
N HIS A 354 -5.17 -2.18 -25.24
CA HIS A 354 -4.90 -0.93 -25.97
C HIS A 354 -6.12 -0.03 -26.13
N GLY A 355 -7.31 -0.46 -25.69
CA GLY A 355 -8.51 0.35 -25.80
C GLY A 355 -9.68 -0.19 -24.99
N GLU A 356 -10.62 0.65 -24.71
CA GLU A 356 -11.87 0.28 -24.06
C GLU A 356 -13.04 0.47 -25.04
N PRO A 357 -14.03 -0.42 -25.02
CA PRO A 357 -15.23 -0.22 -25.81
C PRO A 357 -16.00 1.01 -25.29
N ASN A 358 -16.58 1.78 -26.20
CA ASN A 358 -17.48 2.86 -25.85
C ASN A 358 -18.62 2.36 -24.96
N ALA A 359 -19.17 3.24 -24.12
CA ALA A 359 -20.18 2.87 -23.14
C ALA A 359 -21.42 2.19 -23.75
N ASP A 360 -21.88 2.68 -24.91
CA ASP A 360 -23.02 2.14 -25.70
C ASP A 360 -22.73 0.75 -26.26
N LYS A 361 -21.51 0.47 -26.68
CA LYS A 361 -21.07 -0.81 -27.28
C LYS A 361 -20.53 -1.83 -26.26
N LYS A 362 -20.32 -1.41 -25.01
CA LYS A 362 -19.68 -2.22 -23.98
C LYS A 362 -20.37 -3.56 -23.74
N GLY A 363 -21.71 -3.57 -23.68
CA GLY A 363 -22.50 -4.79 -23.46
C GLY A 363 -22.32 -5.81 -24.58
N VAL A 364 -22.41 -5.36 -25.84
CA VAL A 364 -22.22 -6.19 -27.03
C VAL A 364 -20.80 -6.72 -27.12
N PHE A 365 -19.81 -5.86 -26.85
CA PHE A 365 -18.39 -6.23 -26.86
C PHE A 365 -18.09 -7.40 -25.89
N TYR A 366 -18.49 -7.29 -24.65
CA TYR A 366 -18.24 -8.36 -23.68
C TYR A 366 -19.08 -9.62 -23.95
N ARG A 367 -20.30 -9.47 -24.44
CA ARG A 367 -21.09 -10.63 -24.90
C ARG A 367 -20.36 -11.41 -25.97
N GLN A 368 -19.80 -10.74 -26.99
CA GLN A 368 -18.99 -11.40 -28.02
C GLN A 368 -17.81 -12.17 -27.44
N LYS A 369 -17.12 -11.61 -26.43
CA LYS A 369 -16.04 -12.31 -25.73
C LYS A 369 -16.53 -13.58 -25.01
N CYS A 370 -17.68 -13.55 -24.37
CA CYS A 370 -18.29 -14.75 -23.78
C CYS A 370 -18.65 -15.80 -24.83
N MET A 371 -19.20 -15.37 -25.95
CA MET A 371 -19.63 -16.25 -27.03
C MET A 371 -18.48 -16.97 -27.75
N THR A 372 -17.23 -16.54 -27.61
CA THR A 372 -16.07 -17.31 -28.12
C THR A 372 -15.99 -18.72 -27.56
N CYS A 373 -16.48 -18.93 -26.32
CA CYS A 373 -16.52 -20.23 -25.66
C CYS A 373 -17.95 -20.76 -25.45
N HIS A 374 -18.96 -19.88 -25.40
CA HIS A 374 -20.33 -20.22 -25.04
C HIS A 374 -21.28 -20.30 -26.29
N GLU A 375 -20.74 -20.24 -27.48
CA GLU A 375 -21.55 -20.39 -28.72
C GLU A 375 -21.99 -21.85 -28.93
N PRO A 376 -23.29 -22.16 -28.93
CA PRO A 376 -23.79 -23.53 -29.07
C PRO A 376 -23.31 -24.22 -30.33
N ALA A 377 -23.25 -23.49 -31.46
CA ALA A 377 -22.77 -24.00 -32.72
C ALA A 377 -21.31 -24.48 -32.70
N LYS A 378 -20.53 -24.06 -31.72
CA LYS A 378 -19.14 -24.48 -31.48
C LYS A 378 -18.99 -25.45 -30.29
N GLY A 379 -20.07 -26.09 -29.84
CA GLY A 379 -20.08 -27.00 -28.71
C GLY A 379 -20.12 -26.30 -27.35
N GLY A 380 -20.33 -24.99 -27.32
CA GLY A 380 -20.51 -24.22 -26.07
C GLY A 380 -21.89 -24.49 -25.46
N ARG A 381 -21.99 -24.21 -24.14
CA ARG A 381 -23.28 -24.28 -23.44
C ARG A 381 -24.00 -22.95 -23.54
N ASP A 382 -25.24 -22.97 -24.02
CA ASP A 382 -26.09 -21.79 -24.05
C ASP A 382 -26.56 -21.39 -22.63
N CYS A 383 -27.03 -20.15 -22.53
CA CYS A 383 -27.68 -19.65 -21.33
C CYS A 383 -29.03 -20.39 -21.14
N THR A 384 -29.23 -20.90 -19.91
CA THR A 384 -30.48 -21.63 -19.56
C THR A 384 -31.59 -20.68 -19.10
N GLU A 385 -31.33 -19.37 -19.03
CA GLU A 385 -32.34 -18.36 -18.65
C GLU A 385 -33.30 -18.10 -19.79
N VAL A 386 -34.56 -17.86 -19.46
CA VAL A 386 -35.61 -17.60 -20.47
C VAL A 386 -35.33 -16.30 -21.23
N GLN A 387 -35.69 -16.28 -22.52
CA GLN A 387 -35.41 -15.16 -23.41
C GLN A 387 -35.98 -13.82 -22.89
N ALA A 388 -37.17 -13.84 -22.29
CA ALA A 388 -37.80 -12.64 -21.72
C ALA A 388 -36.93 -12.00 -20.62
N THR A 389 -36.38 -12.80 -19.69
CA THR A 389 -35.47 -12.32 -18.63
C THR A 389 -34.15 -11.80 -19.22
N ARG A 390 -33.59 -12.49 -20.21
CA ARG A 390 -32.37 -12.02 -20.89
C ARG A 390 -32.58 -10.68 -21.60
N ALA A 391 -33.75 -10.51 -22.24
CA ALA A 391 -34.09 -9.29 -22.94
C ALA A 391 -34.14 -8.05 -22.03
N THR A 392 -34.62 -8.19 -20.78
CA THR A 392 -34.62 -7.08 -19.79
C THR A 392 -33.21 -6.57 -19.46
N LYS A 393 -32.21 -7.40 -19.62
CA LYS A 393 -30.79 -7.08 -19.46
C LYS A 393 -30.07 -6.80 -20.78
N GLY A 394 -30.83 -6.69 -21.90
CA GLY A 394 -30.28 -6.53 -23.24
C GLY A 394 -29.38 -7.70 -23.68
N ASP A 395 -29.62 -8.91 -23.16
CA ASP A 395 -28.82 -10.13 -23.37
C ASP A 395 -27.30 -9.93 -23.05
N ARG A 396 -26.98 -9.06 -22.08
CA ARG A 396 -25.62 -8.74 -21.67
C ARG A 396 -25.17 -9.70 -20.59
N CYS A 397 -24.40 -10.72 -20.96
CA CYS A 397 -23.93 -11.77 -20.05
C CYS A 397 -23.30 -11.25 -18.75
N ALA A 398 -22.46 -10.23 -18.86
CA ALA A 398 -21.75 -9.65 -17.71
C ALA A 398 -22.69 -9.01 -16.67
N GLU A 399 -23.87 -8.53 -17.07
CA GLU A 399 -24.82 -7.92 -16.11
C GLU A 399 -25.49 -8.93 -15.19
N CYS A 400 -25.53 -10.19 -15.60
CA CYS A 400 -26.05 -11.29 -14.79
C CYS A 400 -24.96 -12.09 -14.11
N HIS A 401 -23.84 -12.35 -14.79
CA HIS A 401 -22.80 -13.27 -14.33
C HIS A 401 -21.61 -12.58 -13.66
N MET A 402 -21.47 -11.27 -13.81
CA MET A 402 -20.41 -10.45 -13.25
C MET A 402 -21.00 -9.23 -12.54
N THR A 403 -21.76 -9.50 -11.49
CA THR A 403 -22.48 -8.46 -10.74
C THR A 403 -21.51 -7.44 -10.14
N LYS A 404 -21.98 -6.19 -10.02
CA LYS A 404 -21.20 -5.15 -9.35
C LYS A 404 -21.19 -5.40 -7.85
N VAL A 405 -20.01 -5.39 -7.26
CA VAL A 405 -19.87 -5.44 -5.81
C VAL A 405 -20.22 -4.06 -5.23
N GLY A 406 -21.13 -4.04 -4.26
CA GLY A 406 -21.85 -2.85 -3.81
C GLY A 406 -21.06 -1.85 -2.97
N ASN A 407 -19.76 -1.69 -3.15
CA ASN A 407 -19.01 -0.65 -2.44
C ASN A 407 -18.27 0.24 -3.44
N THR A 408 -18.91 1.37 -3.78
CA THR A 408 -18.40 2.33 -4.77
C THR A 408 -17.37 3.31 -4.19
N ASP A 409 -17.15 3.27 -2.88
CA ASP A 409 -16.39 4.30 -2.16
C ASP A 409 -14.90 3.96 -2.01
N ILE A 410 -14.49 2.74 -2.34
CA ILE A 410 -13.08 2.33 -2.27
C ILE A 410 -12.49 2.29 -3.68
N VAL A 411 -11.63 3.23 -3.97
CA VAL A 411 -11.05 3.45 -5.31
C VAL A 411 -10.23 2.24 -5.80
N HIS A 412 -9.66 1.44 -4.91
CA HIS A 412 -8.84 0.27 -5.21
C HIS A 412 -9.61 -1.07 -5.23
N ALA A 413 -10.93 -1.05 -5.02
CA ALA A 413 -11.73 -2.25 -5.01
C ALA A 413 -12.16 -2.67 -6.43
N SER A 414 -12.17 -3.97 -6.71
CA SER A 414 -12.88 -4.52 -7.86
C SER A 414 -14.36 -4.25 -7.70
N ILE A 415 -14.97 -3.54 -8.66
CA ILE A 415 -16.41 -3.27 -8.62
C ILE A 415 -17.21 -4.31 -9.39
N THR A 416 -16.55 -5.12 -10.20
CA THR A 416 -17.18 -6.18 -10.98
C THR A 416 -16.65 -7.52 -10.50
N ASP A 417 -17.55 -8.43 -10.16
CA ASP A 417 -17.18 -9.77 -9.72
C ASP A 417 -16.62 -10.60 -10.88
N HIS A 418 -15.31 -10.85 -10.85
CA HIS A 418 -14.61 -11.63 -11.88
C HIS A 418 -14.69 -13.14 -11.67
N ARG A 419 -15.41 -13.63 -10.64
CA ARG A 419 -15.67 -15.06 -10.45
C ARG A 419 -16.60 -15.62 -11.51
N THR A 420 -17.31 -14.78 -12.25
CA THR A 420 -18.23 -15.16 -13.33
C THR A 420 -19.24 -16.21 -12.87
N LEU A 421 -20.05 -15.85 -11.88
CA LEU A 421 -20.93 -16.77 -11.16
C LEU A 421 -22.11 -17.23 -12.04
N ARG A 422 -22.41 -18.53 -12.04
CA ARG A 422 -23.55 -19.05 -12.79
C ARG A 422 -24.90 -18.51 -12.27
N LYS A 423 -25.02 -18.37 -10.95
CA LYS A 423 -26.22 -17.83 -10.27
C LYS A 423 -25.77 -16.89 -9.14
N PRO A 424 -25.51 -15.60 -9.41
CA PRO A 424 -25.01 -14.66 -8.40
C PRO A 424 -25.93 -14.51 -7.20
N ASP A 425 -27.26 -14.48 -7.46
CA ASP A 425 -28.28 -14.21 -6.44
C ASP A 425 -28.57 -15.40 -5.53
N SER A 426 -28.15 -16.60 -5.92
CA SER A 426 -28.38 -17.84 -5.18
C SER A 426 -27.18 -18.27 -4.34
N MET A 427 -26.08 -17.53 -4.38
CA MET A 427 -24.95 -17.89 -3.57
C MET A 427 -25.14 -17.44 -2.14
N PRO A 428 -25.08 -18.39 -1.16
CA PRO A 428 -24.78 -18.00 0.21
C PRO A 428 -23.47 -17.21 0.22
N PRO A 429 -23.25 -16.32 1.20
CA PRO A 429 -22.00 -15.57 1.34
C PRO A 429 -20.86 -16.57 1.17
N SER A 430 -20.10 -16.40 0.13
CA SER A 430 -19.23 -17.38 -0.51
C SER A 430 -18.53 -18.33 0.45
N LYS A 431 -18.90 -19.60 0.39
CA LYS A 431 -17.86 -20.62 0.38
C LYS A 431 -17.16 -20.50 -0.98
N GLY A 432 -16.27 -19.53 -1.14
CA GLY A 432 -15.27 -19.56 -2.21
C GLY A 432 -14.59 -20.92 -2.17
N PRO A 433 -13.93 -21.37 -3.26
CA PRO A 433 -13.12 -22.56 -3.16
C PRO A 433 -12.30 -22.39 -1.89
N SER A 434 -12.35 -23.39 -1.01
CA SER A 434 -11.70 -23.33 0.28
C SER A 434 -10.20 -23.20 0.06
N LEU A 435 -9.74 -21.98 -0.19
CA LEU A 435 -8.35 -21.59 -0.08
C LEU A 435 -8.02 -21.46 1.41
N ARG A 436 -8.51 -22.42 2.18
CA ARG A 436 -8.19 -22.57 3.60
C ARG A 436 -6.77 -23.11 3.66
N GLY A 437 -5.80 -22.21 3.73
CA GLY A 437 -4.61 -22.57 4.47
C GLY A 437 -5.08 -22.92 5.89
N PRO A 438 -4.51 -23.93 6.56
CA PRO A 438 -4.91 -24.34 7.90
C PRO A 438 -4.88 -23.19 8.91
N ASP A 439 -4.40 -22.04 8.52
CA ASP A 439 -3.91 -20.97 9.35
C ASP A 439 -4.53 -19.60 9.09
N GLY A 440 -5.50 -19.49 8.23
CA GLY A 440 -6.14 -18.22 7.93
C GLY A 440 -5.34 -17.30 7.00
N LEU A 441 -4.07 -17.61 6.70
CA LEU A 441 -3.23 -16.89 5.74
C LEU A 441 -2.62 -17.87 4.75
N PHE A 442 -2.60 -17.53 3.46
CA PHE A 442 -1.99 -18.33 2.39
C PHE A 442 -1.37 -17.43 1.32
N LEU A 443 -0.37 -17.96 0.62
CA LEU A 443 0.23 -17.26 -0.51
C LEU A 443 -0.55 -17.53 -1.80
N PHE A 444 -0.50 -16.59 -2.74
CA PHE A 444 -1.09 -16.75 -4.08
C PHE A 444 -0.62 -18.06 -4.71
N ARG A 445 -1.54 -18.85 -5.28
CA ARG A 445 -1.30 -20.19 -5.82
C ARG A 445 -0.53 -21.12 -4.85
N ASN A 446 -0.71 -20.94 -3.54
CA ASN A 446 0.01 -21.66 -2.48
C ASN A 446 1.54 -21.54 -2.58
N GLY A 447 2.04 -20.46 -3.18
CA GLY A 447 3.48 -20.24 -3.38
C GLY A 447 4.12 -21.20 -4.39
N GLN A 448 3.34 -21.70 -5.35
CA GLN A 448 3.88 -22.56 -6.42
C GLN A 448 5.03 -21.86 -7.14
N GLY A 449 6.13 -22.60 -7.37
CA GLY A 449 7.33 -22.05 -7.99
C GLY A 449 8.27 -21.29 -7.04
N ILE A 450 7.85 -21.06 -5.77
CA ILE A 450 8.65 -20.37 -4.76
C ILE A 450 9.31 -21.41 -3.84
N PRO A 451 10.63 -21.36 -3.58
CA PRO A 451 11.30 -22.22 -2.63
C PRO A 451 10.67 -22.17 -1.23
N GLN A 452 10.76 -23.28 -0.46
CA GLN A 452 10.11 -23.37 0.85
C GLN A 452 10.58 -22.28 1.81
N ALA A 453 11.90 -22.03 1.90
CA ALA A 453 12.46 -20.99 2.75
C ALA A 453 11.89 -19.59 2.44
N ASP A 454 11.72 -19.27 1.15
CA ASP A 454 11.13 -18.00 0.73
C ASP A 454 9.61 -17.95 1.01
N ARG A 455 8.90 -19.08 0.92
CA ARG A 455 7.49 -19.16 1.32
C ARG A 455 7.33 -18.92 2.82
N ASP A 456 8.17 -19.55 3.64
CA ASP A 456 8.15 -19.41 5.08
C ASP A 456 8.49 -17.97 5.49
N ARG A 457 9.53 -17.38 4.87
CA ARG A 457 9.88 -15.97 5.04
C ARG A 457 8.71 -15.04 4.70
N ALA A 458 8.09 -15.19 3.52
CA ALA A 458 6.97 -14.36 3.09
C ALA A 458 5.75 -14.52 3.99
N THR A 459 5.46 -15.74 4.43
CA THR A 459 4.37 -16.05 5.36
C THR A 459 4.63 -15.42 6.72
N GLY A 460 5.85 -15.56 7.26
CA GLY A 460 6.26 -14.97 8.51
C GLY A 460 6.14 -13.44 8.52
N LEU A 461 6.68 -12.78 7.49
CA LEU A 461 6.56 -11.33 7.32
C LEU A 461 5.10 -10.87 7.23
N ALA A 462 4.27 -11.57 6.47
CA ALA A 462 2.85 -11.23 6.35
C ALA A 462 2.12 -11.41 7.69
N MET A 463 2.40 -12.48 8.43
CA MET A 463 1.82 -12.71 9.75
C MET A 463 2.23 -11.66 10.76
N VAL A 464 3.52 -11.32 10.87
CA VAL A 464 4.01 -10.32 11.82
C VAL A 464 3.42 -8.94 11.51
N ARG A 465 3.45 -8.50 10.26
CA ARG A 465 2.88 -7.20 9.84
C ARG A 465 1.40 -7.08 10.13
N LEU A 466 0.64 -8.10 9.78
CA LEU A 466 -0.81 -8.14 10.06
C LEU A 466 -1.09 -8.22 11.56
N GLY A 467 -0.39 -9.09 12.27
CA GLY A 467 -0.56 -9.24 13.71
C GLY A 467 -0.34 -7.95 14.47
N ARG A 468 0.61 -7.11 14.05
CA ARG A 468 0.84 -5.79 14.66
C ARG A 468 -0.35 -4.83 14.54
N THR A 469 -1.17 -4.97 13.51
CA THR A 469 -2.32 -4.10 13.22
C THR A 469 -3.65 -4.68 13.66
N MET A 470 -3.71 -5.98 13.99
CA MET A 470 -4.93 -6.64 14.40
C MET A 470 -5.27 -6.40 15.87
N PRO A 471 -6.58 -6.35 16.23
CA PRO A 471 -7.00 -6.41 17.63
C PRO A 471 -6.78 -7.83 18.19
N ALA A 472 -6.75 -7.96 19.52
CA ALA A 472 -6.79 -9.26 20.17
C ALA A 472 -8.15 -9.96 19.90
N PRO A 473 -8.23 -11.31 19.73
CA PRO A 473 -7.15 -12.29 19.89
C PRO A 473 -6.29 -12.51 18.63
N GLY A 474 -6.66 -11.98 17.46
CA GLY A 474 -5.97 -12.17 16.20
C GLY A 474 -4.50 -11.76 16.26
N LYS A 475 -4.21 -10.63 16.93
CA LYS A 475 -2.84 -10.17 17.16
C LYS A 475 -1.94 -11.26 17.73
N LYS A 476 -2.35 -11.89 18.83
CA LYS A 476 -1.58 -12.92 19.51
C LYS A 476 -1.32 -14.11 18.58
N GLN A 477 -2.37 -14.64 17.95
CA GLN A 477 -2.29 -15.79 17.06
C GLN A 477 -1.31 -15.58 15.90
N PHE A 478 -1.38 -14.42 15.25
CA PHE A 478 -0.53 -14.10 14.11
C PHE A 478 0.93 -13.88 14.51
N LEU A 479 1.18 -13.21 15.64
CA LEU A 479 2.54 -12.98 16.11
C LEU A 479 3.21 -14.27 16.60
N GLU A 480 2.53 -15.11 17.38
CA GLU A 480 3.07 -16.40 17.88
C GLU A 480 3.48 -17.33 16.74
N ARG A 481 2.81 -17.25 15.59
CA ARG A 481 3.08 -18.11 14.44
C ARG A 481 4.05 -17.47 13.43
N GLY A 482 3.99 -16.17 13.28
CA GLY A 482 4.87 -15.44 12.36
C GLY A 482 6.28 -15.29 12.90
N GLN A 483 6.44 -15.10 14.20
CA GLN A 483 7.74 -14.86 14.82
C GLN A 483 8.77 -15.97 14.55
N PRO A 484 8.50 -17.26 14.77
CA PRO A 484 9.49 -18.31 14.49
C PRO A 484 9.94 -18.34 13.02
N LEU A 485 9.04 -18.00 12.09
CA LEU A 485 9.36 -17.98 10.67
C LEU A 485 10.30 -16.84 10.31
N VAL A 486 10.08 -15.63 10.86
CA VAL A 486 10.99 -14.49 10.61
C VAL A 486 12.30 -14.66 11.33
N GLU A 487 12.34 -15.24 12.53
CA GLU A 487 13.57 -15.56 13.26
C GLU A 487 14.42 -16.58 12.48
N ALA A 488 13.81 -17.67 12.00
CA ALA A 488 14.50 -18.66 11.18
C ALA A 488 15.03 -18.07 9.85
N ALA A 489 14.22 -17.21 9.20
CA ALA A 489 14.65 -16.53 7.98
C ALA A 489 15.84 -15.60 8.23
N PHE A 490 15.86 -14.87 9.35
CA PHE A 490 16.96 -13.99 9.71
C PHE A 490 18.21 -14.76 10.14
N GLN A 491 18.07 -15.88 10.83
CA GLN A 491 19.19 -16.76 11.16
C GLN A 491 19.87 -17.31 9.89
N ALA A 492 19.08 -17.70 8.90
CA ALA A 492 19.60 -18.17 7.61
C ALA A 492 20.26 -17.05 6.81
N HIS A 493 19.73 -15.82 6.89
CA HIS A 493 20.15 -14.67 6.09
C HIS A 493 20.08 -13.39 6.92
N SER A 494 21.12 -13.13 7.71
CA SER A 494 21.19 -11.94 8.58
C SER A 494 21.35 -10.62 7.82
N ASP A 495 21.50 -10.68 6.49
CA ASP A 495 21.49 -9.54 5.57
C ASP A 495 20.11 -9.16 5.05
N ASP A 496 19.06 -9.87 5.47
CA ASP A 496 17.68 -9.61 5.07
C ASP A 496 17.09 -8.41 5.82
N ILE A 497 17.30 -7.21 5.28
CA ILE A 497 16.84 -5.96 5.91
C ILE A 497 15.34 -5.96 6.24
N PRO A 498 14.43 -6.34 5.31
CA PRO A 498 12.99 -6.40 5.62
C PRO A 498 12.64 -7.32 6.80
N VAL A 499 13.32 -8.45 6.94
CA VAL A 499 13.11 -9.37 8.07
C VAL A 499 13.68 -8.78 9.35
N GLY A 500 14.89 -8.24 9.29
CA GLY A 500 15.53 -7.57 10.42
C GLY A 500 14.69 -6.42 10.99
N MET A 501 14.12 -5.60 10.13
CA MET A 501 13.22 -4.49 10.52
C MET A 501 11.98 -4.98 11.30
N GLU A 502 11.35 -6.07 10.85
CA GLU A 502 10.20 -6.63 11.57
C GLU A 502 10.61 -7.24 12.92
N LEU A 503 11.81 -7.83 13.01
CA LEU A 503 12.35 -8.34 14.28
C LEU A 503 12.67 -7.22 15.26
N VAL A 504 13.27 -6.12 14.81
CA VAL A 504 13.52 -4.91 15.64
C VAL A 504 12.22 -4.44 16.27
N ALA A 505 11.18 -4.24 15.47
CA ALA A 505 9.89 -3.77 15.97
C ALA A 505 9.20 -4.79 16.88
N LEU A 506 9.31 -6.08 16.58
CA LEU A 506 8.74 -7.16 17.38
C LEU A 506 9.42 -7.27 18.74
N TRP A 507 10.75 -7.32 18.78
CA TRP A 507 11.52 -7.42 20.02
C TRP A 507 11.30 -6.19 20.92
N ARG A 508 11.26 -4.99 20.33
CA ARG A 508 10.89 -3.76 21.07
C ARG A 508 9.52 -3.88 21.73
N SER A 509 8.52 -4.40 20.99
CA SER A 509 7.15 -4.59 21.51
C SER A 509 7.06 -5.64 22.62
N GLN A 510 8.06 -6.52 22.73
CA GLN A 510 8.19 -7.57 23.76
C GLN A 510 9.05 -7.14 24.95
N GLY A 511 9.56 -5.89 24.96
CA GLY A 511 10.44 -5.38 26.01
C GLY A 511 11.90 -5.84 25.89
N LYS A 512 12.28 -6.52 24.79
CA LYS A 512 13.68 -6.88 24.48
C LYS A 512 14.39 -5.66 23.85
N THR A 513 14.59 -4.63 24.67
CA THR A 513 14.99 -3.30 24.17
C THR A 513 16.44 -3.25 23.71
N GLU A 514 17.35 -3.93 24.41
CA GLU A 514 18.77 -3.96 24.05
C GLU A 514 19.02 -4.81 22.79
N GLU A 515 18.34 -5.95 22.65
CA GLU A 515 18.42 -6.79 21.46
C GLU A 515 17.85 -6.04 20.24
N SER A 516 16.71 -5.36 20.42
CA SER A 516 16.12 -4.50 19.39
C SER A 516 17.08 -3.40 18.95
N LEU A 517 17.71 -2.70 19.90
CA LEU A 517 18.68 -1.64 19.61
C LEU A 517 19.93 -2.17 18.92
N SER A 518 20.47 -3.29 19.38
CA SER A 518 21.65 -3.92 18.78
C SER A 518 21.40 -4.27 17.32
N LEU A 519 20.26 -4.90 17.02
CA LEU A 519 19.88 -5.23 15.65
C LEU A 519 19.65 -3.98 14.81
N ALA A 520 18.94 -2.97 15.32
CA ALA A 520 18.71 -1.72 14.60
C ALA A 520 20.02 -1.01 14.22
N ARG A 521 21.02 -1.01 15.10
CA ARG A 521 22.36 -0.51 14.79
C ARG A 521 23.05 -1.30 13.68
N ALA A 522 22.94 -2.62 13.70
CA ALA A 522 23.51 -3.46 12.67
C ALA A 522 22.85 -3.22 11.30
N LEU A 523 21.53 -3.03 11.25
CA LEU A 523 20.82 -2.67 10.02
C LEU A 523 21.24 -1.31 9.48
N LYS A 524 21.41 -0.31 10.37
CA LYS A 524 21.91 1.02 9.97
C LYS A 524 23.30 0.97 9.33
N LEU A 525 24.18 0.08 9.74
CA LEU A 525 25.51 -0.06 9.11
C LEU A 525 25.41 -0.49 7.65
N ARG A 526 24.33 -1.18 7.25
CA ARG A 526 24.07 -1.58 5.87
C ARG A 526 23.31 -0.56 5.06
N GLU A 527 22.34 0.09 5.72
CA GLU A 527 21.48 1.11 5.12
C GLU A 527 21.56 2.41 5.93
N PRO A 528 22.70 3.13 5.84
CA PRO A 528 23.01 4.22 6.77
C PRO A 528 22.11 5.44 6.61
N GLU A 529 21.49 5.62 5.43
CA GLU A 529 20.65 6.77 5.11
C GLU A 529 19.17 6.39 4.88
N ASP A 530 18.81 5.10 5.05
CA ASP A 530 17.42 4.69 4.89
C ASP A 530 16.55 5.24 6.02
N GLU A 531 15.59 6.11 5.65
CA GLU A 531 14.72 6.80 6.60
C GLU A 531 13.91 5.82 7.48
N THR A 532 13.56 4.65 6.95
CA THR A 532 12.76 3.67 7.71
C THR A 532 13.63 2.89 8.70
N VAL A 533 14.86 2.56 8.33
CA VAL A 533 15.85 1.95 9.21
C VAL A 533 16.24 2.91 10.33
N LEU A 534 16.47 4.18 10.00
CA LEU A 534 16.78 5.21 10.99
C LEU A 534 15.62 5.43 11.97
N ALA A 535 14.37 5.40 11.48
CA ALA A 535 13.20 5.53 12.35
C ALA A 535 13.08 4.36 13.35
N GLU A 536 13.33 3.13 12.93
CA GLU A 536 13.35 1.97 13.83
C GLU A 536 14.50 2.04 14.84
N LEU A 537 15.67 2.57 14.42
CA LEU A 537 16.78 2.82 15.34
C LEU A 537 16.41 3.85 16.41
N VAL A 538 15.79 4.96 16.03
CA VAL A 538 15.33 6.00 16.98
C VAL A 538 14.37 5.40 18.00
N GLN A 539 13.35 4.65 17.55
CA GLN A 539 12.37 4.03 18.43
C GLN A 539 13.00 3.00 19.38
N SER A 540 13.98 2.23 18.89
CA SER A 540 14.69 1.25 19.71
C SER A 540 15.63 1.94 20.72
N ALA A 541 16.25 3.05 20.33
CA ALA A 541 17.10 3.85 21.21
C ALA A 541 16.28 4.53 22.32
N ILE A 542 15.07 5.03 22.02
CA ILE A 542 14.13 5.54 23.03
C ILE A 542 13.77 4.42 24.02
N ALA A 543 13.39 3.26 23.53
CA ALA A 543 12.97 2.13 24.36
C ALA A 543 14.10 1.57 25.23
N ALA A 544 15.36 1.68 24.79
CA ALA A 544 16.55 1.28 25.52
C ALA A 544 17.19 2.44 26.34
N GLU A 545 16.49 3.57 26.47
CA GLU A 545 16.95 4.77 27.22
C GLU A 545 18.29 5.35 26.72
N ARG A 546 18.58 5.19 25.41
CA ARG A 546 19.76 5.78 24.76
C ARG A 546 19.41 7.12 24.14
N HIS A 547 19.08 8.08 24.99
CA HIS A 547 18.43 9.34 24.60
C HIS A 547 19.26 10.19 23.62
N GLU A 548 20.57 10.32 23.84
CA GLU A 548 21.43 11.08 22.92
C GLU A 548 21.42 10.50 21.51
N LEU A 549 21.57 9.18 21.38
CA LEU A 549 21.50 8.50 20.10
C LEU A 549 20.12 8.72 19.43
N ALA A 550 19.05 8.61 20.20
CA ALA A 550 17.70 8.80 19.68
C ALA A 550 17.49 10.22 19.14
N ILE A 551 17.95 11.24 19.88
CA ILE A 551 17.84 12.65 19.49
C ILE A 551 18.66 12.93 18.23
N ASP A 552 19.91 12.45 18.17
CA ASP A 552 20.80 12.73 17.05
C ASP A 552 20.28 12.11 15.74
N GLU A 553 19.80 10.87 15.78
CA GLU A 553 19.26 10.21 14.59
C GLU A 553 17.89 10.80 14.20
N ALA A 554 17.04 11.15 15.16
CA ALA A 554 15.77 11.80 14.89
C ALA A 554 15.94 13.20 14.27
N LYS A 555 16.96 13.97 14.71
CA LYS A 555 17.31 15.26 14.08
C LYS A 555 17.69 15.09 12.61
N LYS A 556 18.47 14.05 12.26
CA LYS A 556 18.84 13.74 10.88
C LYS A 556 17.59 13.46 10.03
N LEU A 557 16.71 12.58 10.53
CA LEU A 557 15.45 12.24 9.85
C LEU A 557 14.60 13.48 9.58
N TRP A 558 14.37 14.29 10.60
CA TRP A 558 13.51 15.46 10.44
C TRP A 558 14.14 16.55 9.57
N SER A 559 15.44 16.74 9.65
CA SER A 559 16.16 17.67 8.77
C SER A 559 16.08 17.25 7.29
N ALA A 560 16.13 15.94 7.02
CA ALA A 560 16.01 15.39 5.67
C ALA A 560 14.59 15.54 5.09
N ASN A 561 13.54 15.49 5.95
CA ASN A 561 12.15 15.54 5.55
C ASN A 561 11.27 16.29 6.56
N PRO A 562 11.33 17.64 6.59
CA PRO A 562 10.59 18.42 7.59
C PRO A 562 9.06 18.34 7.47
N LYS A 563 8.52 17.98 6.29
CA LYS A 563 7.07 17.76 6.10
C LYS A 563 6.59 16.39 6.61
N ALA A 564 7.49 15.46 6.88
CA ALA A 564 7.12 14.19 7.51
C ALA A 564 6.90 14.40 9.01
N ASN A 565 5.67 14.70 9.39
CA ASN A 565 5.32 14.91 10.80
C ASN A 565 5.76 13.75 11.70
N ASP A 566 5.77 12.52 11.20
CA ASP A 566 6.19 11.33 11.96
C ASP A 566 7.67 11.45 12.41
N TRP A 567 8.55 12.04 11.58
CA TRP A 567 9.95 12.27 11.95
C TRP A 567 10.12 13.36 13.02
N GLY A 568 9.38 14.47 12.87
CA GLY A 568 9.34 15.50 13.90
C GLY A 568 8.78 14.98 15.24
N MET A 569 7.75 14.14 15.16
CA MET A 569 7.18 13.49 16.35
C MET A 569 8.19 12.58 17.05
N LEU A 570 8.96 11.78 16.30
CA LEU A 570 10.02 10.95 16.87
C LEU A 570 11.09 11.79 17.57
N LEU A 571 11.47 12.95 17.01
CA LEU A 571 12.40 13.87 17.66
C LEU A 571 11.83 14.42 18.97
N ALA A 572 10.58 14.90 18.95
CA ALA A 572 9.93 15.41 20.16
C ALA A 572 9.76 14.32 21.23
N GLU A 573 9.47 13.08 20.83
CA GLU A 573 9.42 11.92 21.74
C GLU A 573 10.80 11.60 22.37
N ALA A 574 11.86 11.61 21.56
CA ALA A 574 13.23 11.39 22.05
C ALA A 574 13.66 12.48 23.04
N GLN A 575 13.38 13.76 22.74
CA GLN A 575 13.64 14.90 23.61
C GLN A 575 12.84 14.80 24.92
N SER A 576 11.55 14.44 24.83
CA SER A 576 10.69 14.25 26.01
C SER A 576 11.19 13.11 26.90
N ALA A 577 11.61 11.99 26.31
CA ALA A 577 12.18 10.85 27.03
C ALA A 577 13.51 11.22 27.73
N ALA A 578 14.28 12.14 27.14
CA ALA A 578 15.52 12.68 27.73
C ALA A 578 15.28 13.75 28.81
N GLY A 579 14.01 14.17 29.01
CA GLY A 579 13.70 15.28 29.92
C GLY A 579 14.04 16.67 29.37
N GLN A 580 14.36 16.77 28.09
CA GLN A 580 14.68 18.03 27.38
C GLN A 580 13.36 18.74 26.96
N TRP A 581 12.64 19.26 27.96
CA TRP A 581 11.27 19.74 27.78
C TRP A 581 11.18 21.04 26.97
N ASP A 582 12.18 21.92 27.03
CA ASP A 582 12.22 23.16 26.23
C ASP A 582 12.42 22.83 24.74
N GLU A 583 13.31 21.89 24.43
CA GLU A 583 13.53 21.41 23.07
C GLU A 583 12.31 20.64 22.52
N ALA A 584 11.71 19.79 23.34
CA ALA A 584 10.49 19.07 22.97
C ALA A 584 9.33 20.03 22.67
N LEU A 585 9.18 21.09 23.47
CA LEU A 585 8.21 22.17 23.24
C LEU A 585 8.48 22.90 21.92
N ALA A 586 9.74 23.26 21.67
CA ALA A 586 10.12 23.94 20.44
C ALA A 586 9.82 23.07 19.21
N THR A 587 10.20 21.79 19.25
CA THR A 587 9.94 20.82 18.18
C THR A 587 8.44 20.62 17.95
N ALA A 588 7.67 20.37 19.00
CA ALA A 588 6.22 20.19 18.90
C ALA A 588 5.50 21.46 18.37
N THR A 589 5.99 22.64 18.74
CA THR A 589 5.48 23.92 18.24
C THR A 589 5.76 24.07 16.75
N GLN A 590 6.97 23.74 16.29
CA GLN A 590 7.34 23.80 14.88
C GLN A 590 6.49 22.82 14.04
N ILE A 591 6.27 21.58 14.53
CA ILE A 591 5.36 20.63 13.86
C ILE A 591 3.96 21.21 13.77
N THR A 592 3.46 21.84 14.83
CA THR A 592 2.14 22.47 14.86
C THR A 592 2.02 23.63 13.87
N GLN A 593 3.09 24.38 13.63
CA GLN A 593 3.11 25.44 12.62
C GLN A 593 3.05 24.86 11.20
N LEU A 594 3.79 23.78 10.94
CA LEU A 594 3.79 23.10 9.64
C LEU A 594 2.48 22.34 9.37
N HIS A 595 1.90 21.76 10.42
CA HIS A 595 0.73 20.89 10.35
C HIS A 595 -0.32 21.30 11.42
N PRO A 596 -1.01 22.41 11.22
CA PRO A 596 -1.87 23.01 12.25
C PRO A 596 -3.08 22.15 12.66
N PHE A 597 -3.40 21.10 11.90
CA PHE A 597 -4.54 20.20 12.17
C PHE A 597 -4.17 19.00 13.07
N LEU A 598 -2.89 18.78 13.35
CA LEU A 598 -2.47 17.65 14.16
C LEU A 598 -2.73 17.90 15.64
N ALA A 599 -3.43 16.96 16.29
CA ALA A 599 -3.67 17.01 17.73
C ALA A 599 -2.45 16.60 18.54
N ARG A 600 -1.75 15.54 18.09
CA ARG A 600 -0.64 14.95 18.85
C ARG A 600 0.53 15.90 19.12
N PRO A 601 1.03 16.71 18.16
CA PRO A 601 2.07 17.70 18.48
C PRO A 601 1.61 18.73 19.51
N ARG A 602 0.33 19.14 19.44
CA ARG A 602 -0.24 20.05 20.47
C ARG A 602 -0.29 19.41 21.84
N MET A 603 -0.65 18.14 21.94
CA MET A 603 -0.61 17.40 23.20
C MET A 603 0.82 17.31 23.75
N MET A 604 1.83 17.07 22.91
CA MET A 604 3.22 17.06 23.32
C MET A 604 3.69 18.43 23.82
N ALA A 605 3.31 19.51 23.14
CA ALA A 605 3.59 20.88 23.59
C ALA A 605 2.94 21.17 24.94
N ILE A 606 1.68 20.75 25.16
CA ILE A 606 0.97 20.90 26.43
C ILE A 606 1.67 20.10 27.53
N GLU A 607 2.13 18.88 27.25
CA GLU A 607 2.88 18.07 28.19
C GLU A 607 4.20 18.76 28.58
N ALA A 608 4.98 19.21 27.60
CA ALA A 608 6.22 19.92 27.83
C ALA A 608 6.00 21.18 28.66
N LEU A 609 5.03 22.02 28.32
CA LEU A 609 4.66 23.20 29.12
C LEU A 609 4.28 22.82 30.56
N THR A 610 3.59 21.72 30.73
CA THR A 610 3.19 21.22 32.06
C THR A 610 4.40 20.78 32.86
N ARG A 611 5.36 20.07 32.25
CA ARG A 611 6.63 19.66 32.91
C ARG A 611 7.51 20.84 33.25
N LEU A 612 7.50 21.88 32.43
CA LEU A 612 8.22 23.16 32.66
C LEU A 612 7.53 24.08 33.68
N ARG A 613 6.42 23.67 34.29
CA ARG A 613 5.64 24.49 35.23
C ARG A 613 5.04 25.76 34.60
N ARG A 614 4.90 25.82 33.29
CA ARG A 614 4.30 26.94 32.54
C ARG A 614 2.76 26.75 32.44
N ASP A 615 2.10 26.70 33.60
CA ASP A 615 0.70 26.27 33.75
C ASP A 615 -0.32 27.12 32.98
N THR A 616 -0.10 28.42 32.92
CA THR A 616 -0.98 29.35 32.19
C THR A 616 -0.93 29.06 30.69
N GLU A 617 0.27 28.85 30.15
CA GLU A 617 0.47 28.55 28.73
C GLU A 617 -0.04 27.14 28.38
N ALA A 618 0.20 26.15 29.24
CA ALA A 618 -0.35 24.81 29.10
C ALA A 618 -1.89 24.83 29.03
N ARG A 619 -2.53 25.65 29.87
CA ARG A 619 -3.99 25.81 29.85
C ARG A 619 -4.46 26.48 28.56
N ALA A 620 -3.83 27.56 28.13
CA ALA A 620 -4.18 28.24 26.89
C ALA A 620 -4.01 27.31 25.67
N ALA A 621 -2.91 26.56 25.60
CA ALA A 621 -2.68 25.56 24.53
C ALA A 621 -3.74 24.44 24.54
N PHE A 622 -4.17 24.01 25.74
CA PHE A 622 -5.22 23.00 25.87
C PHE A 622 -6.60 23.52 25.44
N ASP A 623 -6.91 24.78 25.72
CA ASP A 623 -8.17 25.39 25.25
C ASP A 623 -8.21 25.48 23.72
N VAL A 624 -7.08 25.73 23.05
CA VAL A 624 -6.96 25.66 21.59
C VAL A 624 -7.19 24.22 21.09
N LEU A 625 -6.61 23.21 21.74
CA LEU A 625 -6.82 21.80 21.37
C LEU A 625 -8.29 21.40 21.49
N LEU A 626 -8.98 21.81 22.55
CA LEU A 626 -10.42 21.55 22.74
C LEU A 626 -11.30 22.23 21.68
N ALA A 627 -10.86 23.39 21.17
CA ALA A 627 -11.56 24.11 20.11
C ALA A 627 -11.49 23.42 18.74
N MET A 628 -10.57 22.45 18.54
CA MET A 628 -10.46 21.68 17.30
C MET A 628 -11.61 20.67 17.08
N ARG A 629 -12.53 20.53 18.03
CA ARG A 629 -13.72 19.64 17.93
C ARG A 629 -13.38 18.20 17.59
N LEU A 630 -12.30 17.68 18.16
CA LEU A 630 -11.90 16.29 17.99
C LEU A 630 -12.96 15.33 18.59
N PRO A 631 -13.12 14.11 18.02
CA PRO A 631 -14.14 13.16 18.46
C PRO A 631 -14.03 12.75 19.94
N GLU A 632 -12.82 12.77 20.51
CA GLU A 632 -12.50 12.27 21.87
C GLU A 632 -12.37 13.39 22.93
N ARG A 633 -13.23 14.40 22.86
CA ARG A 633 -13.13 15.58 23.73
C ARG A 633 -13.08 15.24 25.24
N GLU A 634 -13.89 14.31 25.71
CA GLU A 634 -13.89 13.87 27.11
C GLU A 634 -12.59 13.16 27.50
N GLY A 635 -12.05 12.33 26.59
CA GLY A 635 -10.76 11.69 26.78
C GLY A 635 -9.62 12.70 26.92
N LEU A 636 -9.62 13.77 26.11
CA LEU A 636 -8.64 14.86 26.19
C LEU A 636 -8.71 15.60 27.53
N ILE A 637 -9.92 15.86 28.04
CA ILE A 637 -10.11 16.50 29.35
C ILE A 637 -9.56 15.60 30.46
N GLY A 638 -9.90 14.31 30.42
CA GLY A 638 -9.40 13.32 31.37
C GLY A 638 -7.88 13.22 31.35
N TRP A 639 -7.26 13.17 30.15
CA TRP A 639 -5.81 13.17 29.97
C TRP A 639 -5.13 14.39 30.58
N PHE A 640 -5.63 15.60 30.29
CA PHE A 640 -5.07 16.84 30.82
C PHE A 640 -5.10 16.88 32.36
N HIS A 641 -6.21 16.46 32.96
CA HIS A 641 -6.32 16.38 34.42
C HIS A 641 -5.42 15.30 35.04
N ALA A 642 -5.26 14.15 34.38
CA ALA A 642 -4.36 13.08 34.84
C ALA A 642 -2.90 13.54 34.81
N MET A 643 -2.49 14.20 33.73
CA MET A 643 -1.15 14.76 33.58
C MET A 643 -0.80 15.79 34.67
N LYS A 644 -1.75 16.65 35.04
CA LYS A 644 -1.56 17.60 36.15
C LYS A 644 -1.46 16.93 37.52
N ARG A 645 -2.05 15.77 37.72
CA ARG A 645 -1.97 15.02 39.00
C ARG A 645 -0.72 14.18 39.13
N GLY A 646 -0.11 13.77 38.01
CA GLY A 646 1.09 12.94 37.98
C GLY A 646 2.41 13.71 38.08
N ARG A 647 2.40 14.94 38.60
CA ARG A 647 3.56 15.82 38.80
C ARG A 647 4.35 15.48 40.07
#